data_b4f7dddfaf4219da713b5dfc45c2adc6
#
_entry.id   b4f7dddfaf4219da713b5dfc45c2adc6
#
_cell.length_a   1.000
_cell.length_b   1.000
_cell.length_c   1.000
_cell.angle_alpha   90.00
_cell.angle_beta   90.00
_cell.angle_gamma   90.00
#
_symmetry.space_group_name_H-M   'P 1'
#
loop_
_entity.id
_entity.type
_entity.pdbx_description
1 polymer ?
#
loop_
_entity_poly.entity_id
_entity_poly.type
_entity_poly.pdbx_seq_one_letter_code
_entity_poly.pdbx_strand_id
1 'polypeptide(L)'
;MMAAFFFAFFVALVLSDGTTGTTASVMTMEARIYDDADLSQFYQLLETSQVANNTLTYRHVTVFAPTNRAFQKYNGSKSNLVLYHMSNLPLTIERLGLSVSSELDGNPPLWVTRKPGPTGEEEVFINNAKILKQHSNFQSKIKVNGDTKTQVLHVIDEVLEPVRSISPESPIYNPDAFQFINQSENFNMGNHRVRTFRQRIVIEKKEGIFTADGRYTFFIPVDEGFKPEPRPQKVDHLVIDGHVIPNHILFTVPTPENVYYETLVFSDNLKVTVSFLMEHNKVYVKSNTIVGDASHHTGVVLAEIVKPNIPVRNGVIHLIQRPLMVIDSTVKDFLESFKGIEKEDGPVYKFYETIRDFGDDIMTTINRLHDVTLFAPSNAALEEPGVQHILQDKRRVKEILNLHYVKQRLPLEKIQNKSISQAQAGIPTAADRKKLYFNVVQGPAGNQTITVEGGGVNATVVTANIAATNGIIHIIDRVLGVPYTTVLDKLRTDPMLNSTYFLGQRRGFNEQLNDTTKRFTYFAPREQAWSGANISYPSTIKKLFMQDFSYHTKQILERHLVVADQVYTMAKLREMSINESVTLTSARDTLKLRVKELSESYQIEWEGKWIRVFRHDVECTNGIIHVIDGVFLKDSDVRVTGDASLASFAPHLIIFLIAKWLL
;
A
#
# COMPACT_ATOMS: atom_id res chain seq x y z
N MET A 1 1.75 -9.09 59.24
CA MET A 1 0.63 -8.33 59.77
C MET A 1 -0.37 -8.20 58.63
N MET A 2 -1.37 -9.10 58.61
CA MET A 2 -2.76 -8.92 59.01
C MET A 2 -3.45 -7.84 58.16
N ALA A 3 -4.58 -8.01 57.51
CA ALA A 3 -5.69 -8.92 57.75
C ALA A 3 -6.51 -9.12 56.48
N ALA A 4 -7.06 -10.32 56.36
CA ALA A 4 -8.12 -10.69 55.46
C ALA A 4 -9.46 -10.18 55.98
N PHE A 5 -10.40 -9.81 55.09
CA PHE A 5 -11.80 -9.70 55.39
C PHE A 5 -12.64 -10.57 54.44
N PHE A 6 -13.18 -11.63 55.04
CA PHE A 6 -14.29 -12.43 54.50
C PHE A 6 -15.60 -11.66 54.70
N PHE A 7 -16.46 -11.65 53.66
CA PHE A 7 -17.88 -11.36 53.85
C PHE A 7 -18.71 -12.57 53.44
N ALA A 8 -19.39 -13.12 54.43
CA ALA A 8 -20.27 -14.24 54.31
C ALA A 8 -21.65 -13.82 53.73
N PHE A 9 -22.15 -14.59 52.76
CA PHE A 9 -23.50 -14.48 52.27
C PHE A 9 -24.45 -15.26 53.17
N PHE A 10 -25.45 -14.60 53.74
CA PHE A 10 -26.59 -15.23 54.38
C PHE A 10 -27.66 -15.59 53.36
N VAL A 11 -27.95 -16.87 53.22
CA VAL A 11 -29.11 -17.38 52.49
C VAL A 11 -30.27 -17.45 53.47
N ALA A 12 -31.29 -16.63 53.22
CA ALA A 12 -32.61 -16.79 53.89
C ALA A 12 -33.55 -17.48 52.92
N LEU A 13 -33.88 -18.71 53.22
CA LEU A 13 -34.92 -19.49 52.56
C LEU A 13 -36.28 -19.03 53.14
N VAL A 14 -37.12 -18.40 52.37
CA VAL A 14 -38.53 -18.19 52.66
C VAL A 14 -39.31 -19.00 51.62
N LEU A 15 -39.88 -20.09 52.08
CA LEU A 15 -40.92 -20.85 51.36
C LEU A 15 -42.24 -20.05 51.52
N SER A 16 -42.77 -19.52 50.41
CA SER A 16 -44.18 -19.18 50.31
C SER A 16 -44.73 -19.68 48.99
N ASP A 17 -45.59 -20.66 49.06
CA ASP A 17 -46.43 -21.09 47.94
C ASP A 17 -47.27 -19.91 47.43
N GLY A 18 -47.13 -19.64 46.16
CA GLY A 18 -47.93 -18.64 45.46
C GLY A 18 -47.72 -18.79 43.97
N THR A 19 -48.51 -19.68 43.36
CA THR A 19 -48.65 -19.77 41.90
C THR A 19 -49.11 -18.47 41.29
N THR A 20 -48.18 -17.63 40.88
CA THR A 20 -48.42 -16.63 39.83
C THR A 20 -47.35 -16.82 38.78
N GLY A 21 -47.74 -17.45 37.68
CA GLY A 21 -46.90 -17.54 36.52
C GLY A 21 -46.57 -16.13 35.99
N THR A 22 -45.45 -15.61 36.38
CA THR A 22 -44.82 -14.51 35.64
C THR A 22 -44.36 -15.09 34.31
N THR A 23 -45.24 -15.01 33.30
CA THR A 23 -44.80 -15.07 31.91
C THR A 23 -43.76 -13.95 31.75
N ALA A 24 -42.49 -14.33 31.69
CA ALA A 24 -41.45 -13.40 31.24
C ALA A 24 -41.96 -12.79 29.93
N SER A 25 -42.30 -11.53 29.94
CA SER A 25 -42.76 -10.82 28.74
C SER A 25 -41.62 -10.92 27.71
N VAL A 26 -41.90 -11.71 26.65
CA VAL A 26 -40.92 -11.82 25.55
C VAL A 26 -40.71 -10.43 25.00
N MET A 27 -39.49 -9.91 25.11
CA MET A 27 -39.09 -8.59 24.64
C MET A 27 -39.43 -8.48 23.15
N THR A 28 -40.24 -7.52 22.78
CA THR A 28 -40.60 -7.26 21.38
C THR A 28 -39.43 -6.59 20.65
N MET A 29 -39.41 -6.62 19.32
CA MET A 29 -38.44 -5.92 18.48
C MET A 29 -38.46 -4.44 18.78
N GLU A 30 -39.63 -3.83 18.84
CA GLU A 30 -39.81 -2.40 19.12
C GLU A 30 -39.23 -2.04 20.49
N ALA A 31 -39.54 -2.80 21.53
CA ALA A 31 -38.98 -2.59 22.87
C ALA A 31 -37.46 -2.72 22.88
N ARG A 32 -36.90 -3.66 22.14
CA ARG A 32 -35.43 -3.84 22.02
C ARG A 32 -34.76 -2.66 21.37
N ILE A 33 -35.36 -2.08 20.32
CA ILE A 33 -34.83 -0.90 19.65
C ILE A 33 -34.99 0.36 20.55
N TYR A 34 -36.13 0.46 21.24
CA TYR A 34 -36.41 1.58 22.17
C TYR A 34 -35.45 1.62 23.36
N ASP A 35 -35.18 0.46 23.95
CA ASP A 35 -34.32 0.34 25.14
C ASP A 35 -32.82 0.51 24.80
N ASP A 36 -32.43 0.43 23.53
CA ASP A 36 -31.05 0.60 23.10
C ASP A 36 -30.74 2.08 22.82
N ALA A 37 -30.02 2.71 23.75
CA ALA A 37 -29.68 4.13 23.65
C ALA A 37 -28.93 4.50 22.35
N ASP A 38 -28.18 3.56 21.75
CA ASP A 38 -27.44 3.76 20.50
C ASP A 38 -28.31 3.67 19.25
N LEU A 39 -29.57 3.24 19.39
CA LEU A 39 -30.55 3.14 18.29
C LEU A 39 -31.65 4.22 18.34
N SER A 40 -31.55 5.20 19.22
CA SER A 40 -32.62 6.20 19.46
C SER A 40 -32.98 7.01 18.20
N GLN A 41 -32.04 7.35 17.34
CA GLN A 41 -32.33 8.05 16.08
C GLN A 41 -33.08 7.16 15.08
N PHE A 42 -32.77 5.87 15.03
CA PHE A 42 -33.51 4.94 14.20
C PHE A 42 -34.93 4.71 14.75
N TYR A 43 -35.07 4.61 16.06
CA TYR A 43 -36.38 4.52 16.70
C TYR A 43 -37.30 5.68 16.35
N GLN A 44 -36.79 6.92 16.35
CA GLN A 44 -37.56 8.09 15.93
C GLN A 44 -38.08 7.98 14.50
N LEU A 45 -37.31 7.37 13.57
CA LEU A 45 -37.76 7.13 12.21
C LEU A 45 -38.85 6.05 12.15
N LEU A 46 -38.77 5.02 13.02
CA LEU A 46 -39.80 4.00 13.15
C LEU A 46 -41.11 4.62 13.63
N GLU A 47 -41.10 5.44 14.69
CA GLU A 47 -42.31 6.07 15.24
C GLU A 47 -43.04 6.95 14.22
N THR A 48 -42.29 7.63 13.36
CA THR A 48 -42.88 8.51 12.35
C THR A 48 -43.47 7.78 11.15
N SER A 49 -43.16 6.49 10.97
CA SER A 49 -43.59 5.69 9.83
C SER A 49 -44.71 4.73 10.18
N GLN A 50 -45.94 5.07 9.79
CA GLN A 50 -47.11 4.18 10.01
C GLN A 50 -46.93 2.81 9.34
N VAL A 51 -46.28 2.73 8.17
CA VAL A 51 -46.02 1.49 7.45
C VAL A 51 -45.03 0.61 8.21
N ALA A 52 -43.96 1.19 8.73
CA ALA A 52 -42.97 0.47 9.54
C ALA A 52 -43.58 -0.05 10.83
N ASN A 53 -44.37 0.73 11.53
CA ASN A 53 -45.08 0.34 12.75
C ASN A 53 -46.06 -0.80 12.50
N ASN A 54 -46.81 -0.75 11.41
CA ASN A 54 -47.74 -1.86 11.03
C ASN A 54 -46.95 -3.14 10.69
N THR A 55 -45.79 -3.01 10.05
CA THR A 55 -44.93 -4.16 9.75
C THR A 55 -44.41 -4.83 11.04
N LEU A 56 -43.93 -4.02 12.00
CA LEU A 56 -43.50 -4.55 13.31
C LEU A 56 -44.64 -5.15 14.13
N THR A 57 -45.85 -4.65 13.97
CA THR A 57 -46.99 -5.15 14.70
C THR A 57 -47.55 -6.45 14.15
N TYR A 58 -47.48 -6.67 12.82
CA TYR A 58 -48.28 -7.74 12.18
C TYR A 58 -47.49 -8.70 11.32
N ARG A 59 -46.20 -8.45 10.99
CA ARG A 59 -45.50 -9.20 9.97
C ARG A 59 -44.22 -9.86 10.45
N HIS A 60 -43.73 -10.83 9.68
CA HIS A 60 -42.33 -11.22 9.69
C HIS A 60 -41.49 -10.03 9.22
N VAL A 61 -40.34 -9.82 9.83
CA VAL A 61 -39.47 -8.73 9.43
C VAL A 61 -38.02 -8.98 9.84
N THR A 62 -37.12 -8.55 9.03
CA THR A 62 -35.73 -8.26 9.42
C THR A 62 -35.50 -6.76 9.39
N VAL A 63 -34.94 -6.24 10.45
CA VAL A 63 -34.59 -4.82 10.60
C VAL A 63 -33.08 -4.69 10.64
N PHE A 64 -32.54 -3.82 9.81
CA PHE A 64 -31.14 -3.39 9.81
C PHE A 64 -31.06 -2.00 10.42
N ALA A 65 -30.82 -1.92 11.72
CA ALA A 65 -30.86 -0.66 12.46
C ALA A 65 -29.49 0.03 12.51
N PRO A 66 -29.33 1.20 11.89
CA PRO A 66 -28.10 1.99 12.00
C PRO A 66 -27.93 2.55 13.41
N THR A 67 -26.67 2.59 13.88
CA THR A 67 -26.32 3.24 15.15
C THR A 67 -26.51 4.76 15.07
N ASN A 68 -26.60 5.42 16.21
CA ASN A 68 -26.60 6.89 16.27
C ASN A 68 -25.35 7.49 15.63
N ARG A 69 -24.20 6.85 15.77
CA ARG A 69 -22.96 7.25 15.11
C ARG A 69 -23.05 7.21 13.58
N ALA A 70 -23.77 6.24 13.02
CA ALA A 70 -24.05 6.15 11.59
C ALA A 70 -24.85 7.37 11.11
N PHE A 71 -25.86 7.77 11.87
CA PHE A 71 -26.67 8.95 11.55
C PHE A 71 -25.92 10.27 11.66
N GLN A 72 -24.91 10.38 12.52
CA GLN A 72 -24.06 11.59 12.60
C GLN A 72 -23.27 11.84 11.31
N LYS A 73 -22.96 10.79 10.57
CA LYS A 73 -22.24 10.86 9.28
C LYS A 73 -23.17 11.01 8.09
N TYR A 74 -24.47 10.80 8.28
CA TYR A 74 -25.45 10.75 7.20
C TYR A 74 -26.07 12.12 6.95
N ASN A 75 -25.89 12.64 5.73
CA ASN A 75 -26.42 13.95 5.29
C ASN A 75 -27.61 13.82 4.32
N GLY A 76 -28.08 12.59 4.07
CA GLY A 76 -29.16 12.34 3.13
C GLY A 76 -30.56 12.58 3.68
N SER A 77 -31.59 12.39 2.83
CA SER A 77 -32.98 12.51 3.23
C SER A 77 -33.45 11.36 4.09
N LYS A 78 -34.13 11.66 5.19
CA LYS A 78 -34.71 10.67 6.12
C LYS A 78 -36.11 10.19 5.73
N SER A 79 -36.74 10.76 4.68
CA SER A 79 -38.10 10.37 4.24
C SER A 79 -38.12 8.92 3.75
N ASN A 80 -39.05 8.11 4.26
CA ASN A 80 -39.19 6.67 3.97
C ASN A 80 -37.90 5.83 4.09
N LEU A 81 -36.88 6.38 4.74
CA LEU A 81 -35.57 5.73 4.90
C LEU A 81 -35.68 4.42 5.67
N VAL A 82 -36.53 4.38 6.67
CA VAL A 82 -36.77 3.20 7.51
C VAL A 82 -37.20 1.99 6.71
N LEU A 83 -38.01 2.14 5.66
CA LEU A 83 -38.47 1.04 4.82
C LEU A 83 -37.35 0.39 3.99
N TYR A 84 -36.31 1.16 3.66
CA TYR A 84 -35.10 0.60 3.02
C TYR A 84 -34.25 -0.24 3.98
N HIS A 85 -34.43 -0.04 5.30
CA HIS A 85 -33.77 -0.81 6.35
C HIS A 85 -34.58 -2.01 6.84
N MET A 86 -35.67 -2.34 6.18
CA MET A 86 -36.57 -3.43 6.56
C MET A 86 -36.76 -4.41 5.40
N SER A 87 -36.95 -5.70 5.73
CA SER A 87 -37.33 -6.75 4.80
C SER A 87 -38.41 -7.61 5.42
N ASN A 88 -39.36 -8.09 4.61
CA ASN A 88 -40.50 -8.90 5.06
C ASN A 88 -40.16 -10.37 5.37
N LEU A 89 -38.90 -10.75 5.37
CA LEU A 89 -38.40 -12.09 5.70
C LEU A 89 -37.65 -12.07 7.04
N PRO A 90 -37.82 -13.05 7.92
CA PRO A 90 -37.08 -13.16 9.19
C PRO A 90 -35.72 -13.86 8.95
N LEU A 91 -34.69 -13.11 8.69
CA LEU A 91 -33.38 -13.60 8.27
C LEU A 91 -32.32 -13.36 9.36
N THR A 92 -31.82 -14.43 9.94
CA THR A 92 -30.58 -14.37 10.74
C THR A 92 -29.35 -14.18 9.83
N ILE A 93 -28.20 -13.83 10.40
CA ILE A 93 -26.96 -13.62 9.62
C ILE A 93 -26.65 -14.84 8.74
N GLU A 94 -26.86 -16.04 9.26
CA GLU A 94 -26.58 -17.30 8.55
C GLU A 94 -27.54 -17.55 7.38
N ARG A 95 -28.75 -16.96 7.43
CA ARG A 95 -29.77 -17.08 6.40
C ARG A 95 -29.79 -15.95 5.37
N LEU A 96 -28.98 -14.91 5.57
CA LEU A 96 -28.84 -13.85 4.59
C LEU A 96 -28.24 -14.45 3.30
N GLY A 97 -28.98 -14.35 2.20
CA GLY A 97 -28.52 -14.75 0.86
C GLY A 97 -27.55 -13.72 0.25
N LEU A 98 -27.48 -13.69 -1.07
CA LEU A 98 -26.66 -12.72 -1.80
C LEU A 98 -27.32 -11.33 -1.87
N SER A 99 -28.63 -11.27 -1.72
CA SER A 99 -29.40 -10.04 -1.64
C SER A 99 -30.67 -10.28 -0.82
N VAL A 100 -31.22 -9.19 -0.32
CA VAL A 100 -32.49 -9.18 0.44
C VAL A 100 -33.35 -8.06 -0.12
N SER A 101 -34.62 -8.31 -0.44
CA SER A 101 -35.54 -7.28 -0.88
C SER A 101 -35.98 -6.39 0.26
N SER A 102 -35.90 -5.07 0.09
CA SER A 102 -36.38 -4.10 1.09
C SER A 102 -37.89 -3.87 0.97
N GLU A 103 -38.49 -3.25 2.00
CA GLU A 103 -39.87 -2.82 2.04
C GLU A 103 -40.10 -1.44 1.38
N LEU A 104 -39.06 -0.79 0.88
CA LEU A 104 -39.19 0.46 0.14
C LEU A 104 -39.91 0.22 -1.20
N ASP A 105 -40.63 1.22 -1.70
CA ASP A 105 -41.33 1.16 -2.98
C ASP A 105 -40.43 0.64 -4.11
N GLY A 106 -40.95 -0.32 -4.88
CA GLY A 106 -40.19 -1.04 -5.90
C GLY A 106 -39.27 -2.14 -5.35
N ASN A 107 -39.24 -2.36 -4.06
CA ASN A 107 -38.46 -3.41 -3.36
C ASN A 107 -36.99 -3.46 -3.79
N PRO A 108 -36.26 -2.31 -3.76
CA PRO A 108 -34.85 -2.30 -4.15
C PRO A 108 -34.04 -3.26 -3.28
N PRO A 109 -33.10 -4.00 -3.88
CA PRO A 109 -32.32 -5.00 -3.17
C PRO A 109 -31.34 -4.36 -2.19
N LEU A 110 -31.12 -5.05 -1.09
CA LEU A 110 -30.00 -4.87 -0.18
C LEU A 110 -28.98 -5.97 -0.49
N TRP A 111 -27.79 -5.58 -0.91
CA TRP A 111 -26.76 -6.51 -1.33
C TRP A 111 -25.95 -7.00 -0.14
N VAL A 112 -25.72 -8.31 -0.07
CA VAL A 112 -24.98 -8.93 1.04
C VAL A 112 -23.58 -9.32 0.57
N THR A 113 -22.56 -8.83 1.28
CA THR A 113 -21.16 -9.18 1.05
C THR A 113 -20.58 -9.84 2.30
N ARG A 114 -19.83 -10.92 2.12
CA ARG A 114 -19.13 -11.64 3.18
C ARG A 114 -17.64 -11.62 2.89
N LYS A 115 -16.83 -11.33 3.89
CA LYS A 115 -15.37 -11.40 3.78
C LYS A 115 -14.74 -11.90 5.08
N PRO A 116 -13.56 -12.55 5.02
CA PRO A 116 -12.81 -12.86 6.22
C PRO A 116 -12.35 -11.57 6.91
N GLY A 117 -12.62 -11.46 8.21
CA GLY A 117 -12.14 -10.36 9.02
C GLY A 117 -10.70 -10.57 9.52
N PRO A 118 -10.09 -9.55 10.14
CA PRO A 118 -8.71 -9.60 10.62
C PRO A 118 -8.45 -10.69 11.67
N THR A 119 -9.48 -11.08 12.41
CA THR A 119 -9.41 -12.14 13.45
C THR A 119 -9.71 -13.53 12.93
N GLY A 120 -9.96 -13.69 11.61
CA GLY A 120 -10.41 -14.94 10.99
C GLY A 120 -11.90 -15.19 11.08
N GLU A 121 -12.67 -14.38 11.79
CA GLU A 121 -14.12 -14.41 11.79
C GLU A 121 -14.68 -13.78 10.50
N GLU A 122 -15.77 -14.36 9.97
CA GLU A 122 -16.42 -13.78 8.80
C GLU A 122 -17.09 -12.44 9.14
N GLU A 123 -16.82 -11.41 8.39
CA GLU A 123 -17.52 -10.11 8.44
C GLU A 123 -18.63 -10.09 7.38
N VAL A 124 -19.81 -9.58 7.76
CA VAL A 124 -20.96 -9.50 6.87
C VAL A 124 -21.39 -8.05 6.71
N PHE A 125 -21.66 -7.67 5.47
CA PHE A 125 -22.03 -6.31 5.09
C PHE A 125 -23.37 -6.33 4.36
N ILE A 126 -24.16 -5.31 4.61
CA ILE A 126 -25.37 -4.96 3.83
C ILE A 126 -25.05 -3.70 3.05
N ASN A 127 -25.01 -3.80 1.72
CA ASN A 127 -24.43 -2.77 0.87
C ASN A 127 -23.01 -2.40 1.38
N ASN A 128 -22.81 -1.16 1.80
CA ASN A 128 -21.55 -0.69 2.36
C ASN A 128 -21.44 -0.84 3.89
N ALA A 129 -22.58 -1.09 4.58
CA ALA A 129 -22.66 -1.11 6.03
C ALA A 129 -22.27 -2.46 6.64
N LYS A 130 -21.41 -2.45 7.65
CA LYS A 130 -21.01 -3.64 8.39
C LYS A 130 -22.06 -4.02 9.43
N ILE A 131 -22.43 -5.30 9.50
CA ILE A 131 -23.26 -5.85 10.58
C ILE A 131 -22.41 -5.98 11.85
N LEU A 132 -22.85 -5.34 12.93
CA LEU A 132 -22.22 -5.41 14.25
C LEU A 132 -22.70 -6.67 14.97
N LYS A 133 -21.99 -7.78 14.85
CA LYS A 133 -22.39 -9.11 15.32
C LYS A 133 -22.78 -9.16 16.79
N GLN A 134 -22.11 -8.40 17.65
CA GLN A 134 -22.37 -8.37 19.10
C GLN A 134 -23.78 -7.86 19.45
N HIS A 135 -24.37 -7.05 18.59
CA HIS A 135 -25.70 -6.44 18.75
C HIS A 135 -26.73 -6.97 17.75
N SER A 136 -26.40 -8.03 17.02
CA SER A 136 -27.19 -8.57 15.92
C SER A 136 -27.75 -9.96 16.23
N ASN A 137 -28.60 -10.50 15.33
CA ASN A 137 -29.31 -11.78 15.49
C ASN A 137 -30.30 -11.80 16.68
N PHE A 138 -30.72 -10.65 17.18
CA PHE A 138 -31.79 -10.63 18.15
C PHE A 138 -33.09 -11.10 17.48
N GLN A 139 -33.77 -12.10 18.07
CA GLN A 139 -35.00 -12.67 17.54
C GLN A 139 -36.16 -12.42 18.51
N SER A 140 -37.27 -11.95 17.99
CA SER A 140 -38.53 -11.82 18.69
C SER A 140 -39.63 -12.62 17.98
N LYS A 141 -40.59 -13.10 18.74
CA LYS A 141 -41.79 -13.79 18.23
C LYS A 141 -43.03 -13.10 18.73
N ILE A 142 -43.88 -12.67 17.81
CA ILE A 142 -45.18 -12.06 18.12
C ILE A 142 -46.31 -12.99 17.65
N LYS A 143 -47.41 -12.97 18.35
CA LYS A 143 -48.64 -13.71 17.96
C LYS A 143 -49.63 -12.77 17.31
N VAL A 144 -50.03 -13.07 16.08
CA VAL A 144 -50.97 -12.28 15.31
C VAL A 144 -52.06 -13.24 14.78
N ASN A 145 -53.30 -13.06 15.22
CA ASN A 145 -54.45 -13.89 14.79
C ASN A 145 -54.20 -15.42 14.90
N GLY A 146 -53.47 -15.85 15.92
CA GLY A 146 -53.13 -17.26 16.14
C GLY A 146 -51.83 -17.72 15.49
N ASP A 147 -51.30 -17.01 14.50
CA ASP A 147 -50.00 -17.26 13.83
C ASP A 147 -48.85 -16.65 14.60
N THR A 148 -47.71 -17.33 14.60
CA THR A 148 -46.45 -16.80 15.13
C THR A 148 -45.66 -16.13 14.04
N LYS A 149 -45.39 -14.82 14.20
CA LYS A 149 -44.48 -14.04 13.30
C LYS A 149 -43.13 -13.88 13.97
N THR A 150 -42.08 -14.19 13.24
CA THR A 150 -40.67 -14.04 13.69
C THR A 150 -40.08 -12.75 13.17
N GLN A 151 -39.37 -12.05 14.03
CA GLN A 151 -38.71 -10.78 13.74
C GLN A 151 -37.24 -10.89 14.11
N VAL A 152 -36.34 -10.31 13.30
CA VAL A 152 -34.90 -10.36 13.48
C VAL A 152 -34.31 -8.96 13.41
N LEU A 153 -33.46 -8.61 14.37
CA LEU A 153 -32.75 -7.33 14.40
C LEU A 153 -31.26 -7.53 14.14
N HIS A 154 -30.74 -6.73 13.24
CA HIS A 154 -29.29 -6.54 13.01
C HIS A 154 -28.95 -5.06 13.21
N VAL A 155 -27.87 -4.81 13.91
CA VAL A 155 -27.32 -3.44 14.08
C VAL A 155 -26.20 -3.24 13.07
N ILE A 156 -26.21 -2.11 12.39
CA ILE A 156 -25.24 -1.75 11.34
C ILE A 156 -24.55 -0.42 11.64
N ASP A 157 -23.33 -0.26 11.13
CA ASP A 157 -22.46 0.90 11.41
C ASP A 157 -22.59 2.07 10.42
N GLU A 158 -23.43 1.90 9.39
CA GLU A 158 -23.68 2.95 8.37
C GLU A 158 -25.16 2.97 7.98
N VAL A 159 -25.66 4.13 7.58
CA VAL A 159 -27.04 4.29 7.09
C VAL A 159 -27.11 3.83 5.64
N LEU A 160 -28.06 2.95 5.31
CA LEU A 160 -28.30 2.50 3.95
C LEU A 160 -29.00 3.59 3.14
N GLU A 161 -28.40 4.02 2.05
CA GLU A 161 -28.96 5.05 1.18
C GLU A 161 -29.56 4.45 -0.10
N PRO A 162 -30.88 4.56 -0.31
CA PRO A 162 -31.51 4.11 -1.54
C PRO A 162 -31.35 5.13 -2.66
N VAL A 163 -31.42 4.65 -3.90
CA VAL A 163 -31.58 5.55 -5.07
C VAL A 163 -32.99 6.13 -5.06
N ARG A 164 -33.06 7.45 -5.10
CA ARG A 164 -34.34 8.20 -5.04
C ARG A 164 -34.50 9.11 -6.22
N SER A 165 -35.70 9.07 -6.82
CA SER A 165 -36.10 10.06 -7.81
C SER A 165 -36.35 11.43 -7.16
N ILE A 166 -35.83 12.48 -7.80
CA ILE A 166 -36.06 13.89 -7.36
C ILE A 166 -37.43 14.37 -7.86
N SER A 167 -37.89 13.84 -9.00
CA SER A 167 -39.15 14.26 -9.59
C SER A 167 -40.34 13.53 -8.97
N PRO A 168 -41.28 14.24 -8.32
CA PRO A 168 -42.50 13.63 -7.79
C PRO A 168 -43.50 13.23 -8.87
N GLU A 169 -43.41 13.81 -10.08
CA GLU A 169 -44.35 13.57 -11.17
C GLU A 169 -44.14 12.25 -11.91
N SER A 170 -42.90 11.75 -11.91
CA SER A 170 -42.53 10.47 -12.51
C SER A 170 -41.52 9.75 -11.63
N PRO A 171 -41.98 9.19 -10.51
CA PRO A 171 -41.06 8.52 -9.60
C PRO A 171 -40.54 7.23 -10.24
N ILE A 172 -39.23 7.08 -10.24
CA ILE A 172 -38.56 5.83 -10.66
C ILE A 172 -38.22 5.06 -9.41
N TYR A 173 -38.77 3.86 -9.33
CA TYR A 173 -38.52 2.94 -8.26
C TYR A 173 -37.53 1.86 -8.74
N ASN A 174 -36.54 1.53 -7.92
CA ASN A 174 -35.61 0.43 -8.13
C ASN A 174 -35.05 0.35 -9.59
N PRO A 175 -34.35 1.39 -10.07
CA PRO A 175 -33.81 1.41 -11.42
C PRO A 175 -32.72 0.36 -11.60
N ASP A 176 -32.62 -0.22 -12.81
CA ASP A 176 -31.39 -0.87 -13.26
C ASP A 176 -30.31 0.17 -13.63
N ALA A 177 -29.10 -0.29 -13.92
CA ALA A 177 -28.00 0.61 -14.22
C ALA A 177 -28.26 1.49 -15.45
N PHE A 178 -28.91 0.97 -16.51
CA PHE A 178 -29.20 1.77 -17.68
C PHE A 178 -30.30 2.82 -17.42
N GLN A 179 -31.36 2.45 -16.71
CA GLN A 179 -32.40 3.40 -16.29
C GLN A 179 -31.82 4.53 -15.48
N PHE A 180 -30.91 4.20 -14.53
CA PHE A 180 -30.21 5.21 -13.74
C PHE A 180 -29.38 6.16 -14.62
N ILE A 181 -28.57 5.63 -15.54
CA ILE A 181 -27.71 6.42 -16.43
C ILE A 181 -28.56 7.26 -17.42
N ASN A 182 -29.60 6.64 -18.01
CA ASN A 182 -30.41 7.28 -19.02
C ASN A 182 -31.26 8.43 -18.46
N GLN A 183 -31.71 8.29 -17.24
CA GLN A 183 -32.52 9.30 -16.52
C GLN A 183 -31.75 9.93 -15.36
N SER A 184 -30.45 10.05 -15.50
CA SER A 184 -29.54 10.51 -14.43
C SER A 184 -29.90 11.88 -13.85
N GLU A 185 -30.58 12.72 -14.62
CA GLU A 185 -31.06 14.05 -14.19
C GLU A 185 -32.19 13.97 -13.16
N ASN A 186 -32.89 12.83 -13.09
CA ASN A 186 -33.94 12.57 -12.10
C ASN A 186 -33.42 12.04 -10.76
N PHE A 187 -32.13 11.82 -10.62
CA PHE A 187 -31.50 11.31 -9.40
C PHE A 187 -30.51 12.31 -8.80
N ASN A 188 -30.35 12.24 -7.47
CA ASN A 188 -29.37 13.09 -6.80
C ASN A 188 -27.94 12.60 -7.03
N MET A 189 -27.27 13.17 -8.02
CA MET A 189 -25.87 12.92 -8.33
C MET A 189 -24.93 14.06 -7.93
N GLY A 190 -25.42 15.02 -7.13
CA GLY A 190 -24.68 16.24 -6.84
C GLY A 190 -24.46 17.06 -8.12
N ASN A 191 -23.24 17.54 -8.30
CA ASN A 191 -22.86 18.33 -9.49
C ASN A 191 -22.46 17.47 -10.70
N HIS A 192 -22.42 16.15 -10.56
CA HIS A 192 -21.94 15.24 -11.60
C HIS A 192 -23.00 14.99 -12.69
N ARG A 193 -22.53 14.81 -13.90
CA ARG A 193 -23.34 14.44 -15.06
C ARG A 193 -22.66 13.29 -15.79
N VAL A 194 -23.44 12.43 -16.45
CA VAL A 194 -22.94 11.21 -17.15
C VAL A 194 -23.48 11.12 -18.59
N ARG A 195 -23.77 12.24 -19.21
CA ARG A 195 -24.36 12.34 -20.55
C ARG A 195 -23.44 11.78 -21.62
N THR A 196 -22.16 12.06 -21.54
CA THR A 196 -21.18 11.64 -22.52
C THR A 196 -21.04 10.12 -22.54
N PHE A 197 -20.91 9.48 -21.37
CA PHE A 197 -20.81 8.03 -21.29
C PHE A 197 -22.11 7.34 -21.74
N ARG A 198 -23.27 7.89 -21.37
CA ARG A 198 -24.58 7.44 -21.89
C ARG A 198 -24.62 7.46 -23.40
N GLN A 199 -24.20 8.56 -24.02
CA GLN A 199 -24.15 8.66 -25.48
C GLN A 199 -23.27 7.59 -26.12
N ARG A 200 -22.09 7.31 -25.51
CA ARG A 200 -21.21 6.24 -25.99
C ARG A 200 -21.86 4.86 -25.86
N ILE A 201 -22.53 4.55 -24.75
CA ILE A 201 -23.26 3.28 -24.57
C ILE A 201 -24.26 3.08 -25.72
N VAL A 202 -25.03 4.12 -26.05
CA VAL A 202 -26.05 4.05 -27.12
C VAL A 202 -25.40 3.93 -28.51
N ILE A 203 -24.38 4.72 -28.80
CA ILE A 203 -23.66 4.67 -30.11
C ILE A 203 -23.04 3.28 -30.32
N GLU A 204 -22.43 2.70 -29.27
CA GLU A 204 -21.79 1.39 -29.33
C GLU A 204 -22.76 0.21 -29.12
N LYS A 205 -24.06 0.50 -28.95
CA LYS A 205 -25.16 -0.49 -28.77
C LYS A 205 -24.91 -1.43 -27.60
N LYS A 206 -24.50 -0.88 -26.47
CA LYS A 206 -24.13 -1.64 -25.24
C LYS A 206 -25.19 -1.54 -24.13
N GLU A 207 -26.36 -1.01 -24.36
CA GLU A 207 -27.42 -0.85 -23.38
C GLU A 207 -27.78 -2.18 -22.69
N GLY A 208 -27.75 -3.29 -23.46
CA GLY A 208 -28.09 -4.61 -22.97
C GLY A 208 -27.25 -5.08 -21.77
N ILE A 209 -26.00 -4.62 -21.64
CA ILE A 209 -25.14 -4.97 -20.50
C ILE A 209 -25.65 -4.29 -19.21
N PHE A 210 -26.12 -3.06 -19.33
CA PHE A 210 -26.56 -2.25 -18.19
C PHE A 210 -28.02 -2.54 -17.79
N THR A 211 -28.78 -3.22 -18.65
CA THR A 211 -30.17 -3.68 -18.35
C THR A 211 -30.23 -5.12 -17.91
N ALA A 212 -29.17 -5.90 -18.16
CA ALA A 212 -29.16 -7.33 -17.83
C ALA A 212 -29.37 -7.58 -16.33
N ASP A 213 -30.21 -8.56 -16.04
CA ASP A 213 -30.35 -9.05 -14.67
C ASP A 213 -29.06 -9.76 -14.23
N GLY A 214 -28.67 -9.59 -12.98
CA GLY A 214 -27.47 -10.20 -12.47
C GLY A 214 -26.87 -9.43 -11.29
N ARG A 215 -25.56 -9.57 -11.15
CA ARG A 215 -24.78 -8.96 -10.06
C ARG A 215 -23.57 -8.32 -10.67
N TYR A 216 -23.67 -7.00 -10.89
CA TYR A 216 -22.63 -6.25 -11.57
C TYR A 216 -22.10 -5.10 -10.72
N THR A 217 -20.85 -4.73 -10.96
CA THR A 217 -20.31 -3.44 -10.55
C THR A 217 -20.01 -2.62 -11.78
N PHE A 218 -20.58 -1.40 -11.84
CA PHE A 218 -20.46 -0.49 -12.96
C PHE A 218 -19.66 0.74 -12.58
N PHE A 219 -18.67 1.07 -13.39
CA PHE A 219 -17.90 2.31 -13.27
C PHE A 219 -18.34 3.29 -14.35
N ILE A 220 -18.92 4.41 -13.95
CA ILE A 220 -19.52 5.37 -14.87
C ILE A 220 -18.72 6.68 -14.82
N PRO A 221 -17.95 7.01 -15.87
CA PRO A 221 -17.21 8.25 -15.93
C PRO A 221 -18.12 9.47 -15.97
N VAL A 222 -17.80 10.50 -15.21
CA VAL A 222 -18.51 11.79 -15.24
C VAL A 222 -18.08 12.62 -16.45
N ASP A 223 -18.93 13.55 -16.88
CA ASP A 223 -18.71 14.34 -18.11
C ASP A 223 -17.39 15.14 -18.10
N GLU A 224 -16.98 15.62 -16.92
CA GLU A 224 -15.72 16.34 -16.73
C GLU A 224 -14.50 15.50 -17.13
N GLY A 225 -14.58 14.17 -16.97
CA GLY A 225 -13.53 13.23 -17.29
C GLY A 225 -13.29 13.00 -18.78
N PHE A 226 -14.16 13.52 -19.64
CA PHE A 226 -14.03 13.37 -21.10
C PHE A 226 -13.26 14.50 -21.78
N LYS A 227 -12.72 15.42 -21.03
CA LYS A 227 -11.81 16.46 -21.55
C LYS A 227 -10.37 16.01 -21.43
N PRO A 228 -9.47 16.39 -22.38
CA PRO A 228 -9.75 17.09 -23.65
C PRO A 228 -10.29 16.17 -24.76
N GLU A 229 -10.84 16.78 -25.81
CA GLU A 229 -11.14 16.07 -27.07
C GLU A 229 -9.85 15.48 -27.68
N PRO A 230 -9.87 14.31 -28.36
CA PRO A 230 -11.04 13.46 -28.71
C PRO A 230 -11.27 12.29 -27.73
N ARG A 231 -11.15 12.47 -26.41
CA ARG A 231 -11.31 11.39 -25.42
C ARG A 231 -12.64 10.63 -25.52
N PRO A 232 -13.80 11.28 -25.79
CA PRO A 232 -15.05 10.54 -25.96
C PRO A 232 -15.00 9.48 -27.07
N GLN A 233 -14.33 9.78 -28.19
CA GLN A 233 -14.22 8.87 -29.33
C GLN A 233 -13.33 7.66 -29.06
N LYS A 234 -12.46 7.72 -28.03
CA LYS A 234 -11.64 6.59 -27.58
C LYS A 234 -12.40 5.58 -26.72
N VAL A 235 -13.62 5.93 -26.29
CA VAL A 235 -14.49 5.01 -25.53
C VAL A 235 -15.32 4.21 -26.52
N ASP A 236 -14.78 3.11 -27.02
CA ASP A 236 -15.45 2.15 -27.88
C ASP A 236 -16.18 1.05 -27.07
N HIS A 237 -16.73 0.07 -27.77
CA HIS A 237 -17.48 -1.02 -27.18
C HIS A 237 -16.65 -1.87 -26.19
N LEU A 238 -15.34 -2.06 -26.42
CA LEU A 238 -14.45 -2.80 -25.53
C LEU A 238 -14.11 -1.99 -24.27
N VAL A 239 -13.92 -0.69 -24.43
CA VAL A 239 -13.72 0.20 -23.29
C VAL A 239 -14.96 0.22 -22.39
N ILE A 240 -16.17 0.26 -22.97
CA ILE A 240 -17.43 0.17 -22.21
C ILE A 240 -17.49 -1.15 -21.44
N ASP A 241 -17.17 -2.28 -22.07
CA ASP A 241 -17.11 -3.60 -21.43
C ASP A 241 -16.09 -3.64 -20.28
N GLY A 242 -14.98 -2.92 -20.43
CA GLY A 242 -13.96 -2.77 -19.39
C GLY A 242 -14.38 -1.94 -18.16
N HIS A 243 -15.52 -1.27 -18.23
CA HIS A 243 -16.11 -0.54 -17.10
C HIS A 243 -17.10 -1.39 -16.28
N VAL A 244 -17.28 -2.66 -16.61
CA VAL A 244 -18.25 -3.54 -15.99
C VAL A 244 -17.58 -4.81 -15.44
N ILE A 245 -17.76 -5.06 -14.15
CA ILE A 245 -17.32 -6.30 -13.51
C ILE A 245 -18.55 -7.20 -13.32
N PRO A 246 -18.58 -8.39 -13.94
CA PRO A 246 -19.68 -9.33 -13.81
C PRO A 246 -19.58 -10.15 -12.53
N ASN A 247 -20.70 -10.66 -12.04
CA ASN A 247 -20.81 -11.59 -10.92
C ASN A 247 -20.32 -11.09 -9.54
N HIS A 248 -19.90 -9.83 -9.47
CA HIS A 248 -19.44 -9.22 -8.22
C HIS A 248 -20.15 -7.89 -7.98
N ILE A 249 -20.54 -7.68 -6.72
CA ILE A 249 -21.06 -6.40 -6.25
C ILE A 249 -20.07 -5.83 -5.24
N LEU A 250 -19.34 -4.81 -5.67
CA LEU A 250 -18.18 -4.30 -4.96
C LEU A 250 -18.49 -2.93 -4.35
N PHE A 251 -19.02 -2.92 -3.14
CA PHE A 251 -19.09 -1.70 -2.34
C PHE A 251 -17.71 -1.35 -1.78
N THR A 252 -17.44 -0.09 -1.53
CA THR A 252 -16.08 0.38 -1.23
C THR A 252 -15.52 -0.15 0.10
N VAL A 253 -16.31 -0.27 1.16
CA VAL A 253 -15.85 -0.75 2.47
C VAL A 253 -15.59 -2.26 2.50
N PRO A 254 -16.51 -3.12 2.02
CA PRO A 254 -16.24 -4.55 2.04
C PRO A 254 -15.20 -5.03 1.02
N THR A 255 -14.91 -4.23 -0.02
CA THR A 255 -13.97 -4.64 -1.07
C THR A 255 -12.53 -4.45 -0.61
N PRO A 256 -11.69 -5.52 -0.60
CA PRO A 256 -10.30 -5.40 -0.23
C PRO A 256 -9.49 -4.65 -1.29
N GLU A 257 -8.48 -3.91 -0.82
CA GLU A 257 -7.58 -3.17 -1.70
C GLU A 257 -6.67 -4.12 -2.50
N ASN A 258 -6.31 -3.68 -3.71
CA ASN A 258 -5.37 -4.37 -4.60
C ASN A 258 -5.74 -5.82 -4.96
N VAL A 259 -6.99 -6.20 -4.77
CA VAL A 259 -7.54 -7.45 -5.32
C VAL A 259 -8.05 -7.18 -6.73
N TYR A 260 -7.66 -8.04 -7.67
CA TYR A 260 -7.97 -7.89 -9.08
C TYR A 260 -9.27 -8.63 -9.44
N TYR A 261 -10.18 -7.90 -10.08
CA TYR A 261 -11.45 -8.44 -10.59
C TYR A 261 -11.45 -8.38 -12.11
N GLU A 262 -11.85 -9.46 -12.75
CA GLU A 262 -11.98 -9.51 -14.20
C GLU A 262 -13.16 -8.67 -14.67
N THR A 263 -12.97 -7.90 -15.73
CA THR A 263 -14.04 -7.16 -16.38
C THR A 263 -14.71 -8.01 -17.47
N LEU A 264 -15.74 -7.48 -18.13
CA LEU A 264 -16.32 -8.15 -19.31
C LEU A 264 -15.32 -8.27 -20.47
N VAL A 265 -14.26 -7.47 -20.49
CA VAL A 265 -13.14 -7.60 -21.42
C VAL A 265 -12.06 -8.47 -20.79
N PHE A 266 -12.26 -9.77 -20.84
CA PHE A 266 -11.26 -10.73 -20.38
C PHE A 266 -11.19 -11.91 -21.36
N SER A 267 -10.37 -11.77 -22.40
CA SER A 267 -10.15 -12.77 -23.44
C SER A 267 -8.65 -13.01 -23.69
N ASP A 268 -8.30 -13.91 -24.59
CA ASP A 268 -6.90 -14.14 -24.91
C ASP A 268 -6.20 -12.95 -25.56
N ASN A 269 -6.95 -12.13 -26.29
CA ASN A 269 -6.41 -11.00 -27.06
C ASN A 269 -6.46 -9.66 -26.32
N LEU A 270 -7.33 -9.52 -25.33
CA LEU A 270 -7.47 -8.31 -24.52
C LEU A 270 -7.91 -8.69 -23.11
N LYS A 271 -7.06 -8.45 -22.12
CA LYS A 271 -7.31 -8.78 -20.71
C LYS A 271 -7.25 -7.54 -19.86
N VAL A 272 -8.37 -7.20 -19.27
CA VAL A 272 -8.49 -6.04 -18.38
C VAL A 272 -9.03 -6.47 -17.03
N THR A 273 -8.30 -6.11 -15.98
CA THR A 273 -8.73 -6.27 -14.58
C THR A 273 -8.90 -4.91 -13.92
N VAL A 274 -9.72 -4.90 -12.88
CA VAL A 274 -9.94 -3.71 -12.05
C VAL A 274 -9.65 -4.03 -10.61
N SER A 275 -9.05 -3.08 -9.89
CA SER A 275 -8.81 -3.17 -8.45
C SER A 275 -9.07 -1.82 -7.77
N PHE A 276 -9.28 -1.85 -6.45
CA PHE A 276 -9.49 -0.65 -5.64
C PHE A 276 -8.21 -0.28 -4.89
N LEU A 277 -8.03 1.01 -4.67
CA LEU A 277 -6.97 1.59 -3.86
C LEU A 277 -7.58 2.68 -2.97
N MET A 278 -7.24 2.68 -1.68
CA MET A 278 -7.63 3.75 -0.76
C MET A 278 -6.41 4.60 -0.42
N GLU A 279 -6.52 5.90 -0.61
CA GLU A 279 -5.47 6.84 -0.25
C GLU A 279 -6.08 8.14 0.29
N HIS A 280 -5.59 8.61 1.44
CA HIS A 280 -6.05 9.86 2.10
C HIS A 280 -7.58 9.98 2.22
N ASN A 281 -8.23 8.90 2.63
CA ASN A 281 -9.70 8.84 2.77
C ASN A 281 -10.49 8.96 1.45
N LYS A 282 -9.82 8.83 0.30
CA LYS A 282 -10.42 8.74 -1.03
C LYS A 282 -10.25 7.33 -1.59
N VAL A 283 -11.22 6.90 -2.37
CA VAL A 283 -11.18 5.62 -3.06
C VAL A 283 -10.87 5.84 -4.53
N TYR A 284 -9.90 5.11 -5.04
CA TYR A 284 -9.52 5.09 -6.44
C TYR A 284 -9.81 3.70 -7.03
N VAL A 285 -10.14 3.70 -8.30
CA VAL A 285 -10.23 2.48 -9.10
C VAL A 285 -9.10 2.46 -10.12
N LYS A 286 -8.45 1.31 -10.24
CA LYS A 286 -7.37 1.06 -11.22
C LYS A 286 -7.85 0.05 -12.24
N SER A 287 -7.88 0.41 -13.52
CA SER A 287 -7.93 -0.58 -14.59
C SER A 287 -6.53 -0.96 -15.02
N ASN A 288 -6.27 -2.25 -15.15
CA ASN A 288 -5.00 -2.78 -15.63
C ASN A 288 -5.24 -3.59 -16.91
N THR A 289 -4.80 -3.05 -18.04
CA THR A 289 -4.76 -3.76 -19.31
C THR A 289 -3.50 -4.62 -19.33
N ILE A 290 -3.65 -5.90 -19.01
CA ILE A 290 -2.57 -6.89 -18.91
C ILE A 290 -2.13 -7.35 -20.30
N VAL A 291 -3.10 -7.69 -21.15
CA VAL A 291 -2.91 -7.97 -22.56
C VAL A 291 -3.65 -6.92 -23.35
N GLY A 292 -2.95 -6.20 -24.20
CA GLY A 292 -3.51 -5.13 -25.02
C GLY A 292 -3.40 -5.41 -26.52
N ASP A 293 -4.15 -4.68 -27.31
CA ASP A 293 -4.11 -4.68 -28.77
C ASP A 293 -3.61 -3.33 -29.33
N ALA A 294 -3.70 -3.17 -30.66
CA ALA A 294 -3.24 -1.93 -31.31
C ALA A 294 -4.02 -0.67 -30.89
N SER A 295 -5.27 -0.81 -30.45
CA SER A 295 -6.15 0.29 -30.03
C SER A 295 -6.21 0.46 -28.52
N HIS A 296 -5.95 -0.62 -27.77
CA HIS A 296 -6.02 -0.67 -26.30
C HIS A 296 -4.67 -1.10 -25.77
N HIS A 297 -3.84 -0.13 -25.43
CA HIS A 297 -2.47 -0.39 -24.98
C HIS A 297 -2.43 -0.94 -23.54
N THR A 298 -1.41 -1.78 -23.28
CA THR A 298 -1.12 -2.28 -21.92
C THR A 298 -0.77 -1.13 -20.98
N GLY A 299 -1.20 -1.24 -19.73
CA GLY A 299 -0.88 -0.29 -18.68
C GLY A 299 -2.04 -0.05 -17.73
N VAL A 300 -1.76 0.73 -16.69
CA VAL A 300 -2.71 1.07 -15.63
C VAL A 300 -3.27 2.47 -15.84
N VAL A 301 -4.60 2.59 -15.71
CA VAL A 301 -5.29 3.89 -15.62
C VAL A 301 -5.92 3.99 -14.23
N LEU A 302 -5.65 5.09 -13.55
CA LEU A 302 -6.16 5.41 -12.23
C LEU A 302 -7.25 6.46 -12.33
N ALA A 303 -8.40 6.21 -11.70
CA ALA A 303 -9.51 7.16 -11.62
C ALA A 303 -10.03 7.27 -10.18
N GLU A 304 -10.29 8.49 -9.71
CA GLU A 304 -10.96 8.71 -8.42
C GLU A 304 -12.44 8.31 -8.52
N ILE A 305 -12.96 7.65 -7.50
CA ILE A 305 -14.40 7.43 -7.33
C ILE A 305 -14.99 8.69 -6.69
N VAL A 306 -15.64 9.51 -7.50
CA VAL A 306 -16.20 10.81 -7.08
C VAL A 306 -17.55 10.68 -6.38
N LYS A 307 -18.31 9.63 -6.69
CA LYS A 307 -19.52 9.24 -5.96
C LYS A 307 -19.62 7.72 -5.90
N PRO A 308 -19.35 7.12 -4.71
CA PRO A 308 -19.36 5.67 -4.55
C PRO A 308 -20.77 5.12 -4.23
N ASN A 309 -20.90 3.79 -4.34
CA ASN A 309 -21.90 2.98 -3.64
C ASN A 309 -23.36 3.27 -3.98
N ILE A 310 -23.67 3.56 -5.24
CA ILE A 310 -25.05 3.80 -5.71
C ILE A 310 -25.69 2.43 -6.01
N PRO A 311 -26.61 1.94 -5.15
CA PRO A 311 -27.23 0.63 -5.35
C PRO A 311 -28.29 0.69 -6.46
N VAL A 312 -28.25 -0.26 -7.38
CA VAL A 312 -29.25 -0.41 -8.44
C VAL A 312 -29.78 -1.85 -8.45
N ARG A 313 -30.88 -2.10 -9.21
CA ARG A 313 -31.55 -3.40 -9.23
C ARG A 313 -30.60 -4.55 -9.59
N ASN A 314 -29.69 -4.32 -10.49
CA ASN A 314 -28.74 -5.32 -11.00
C ASN A 314 -27.30 -5.12 -10.51
N GLY A 315 -27.08 -4.31 -9.48
CA GLY A 315 -25.74 -4.16 -8.93
C GLY A 315 -25.47 -2.87 -8.17
N VAL A 316 -24.23 -2.39 -8.32
CA VAL A 316 -23.75 -1.12 -7.75
C VAL A 316 -23.08 -0.26 -8.82
N ILE A 317 -23.33 1.04 -8.79
CA ILE A 317 -22.68 2.04 -9.63
C ILE A 317 -21.69 2.85 -8.79
N HIS A 318 -20.52 3.10 -9.37
CA HIS A 318 -19.56 4.08 -8.88
C HIS A 318 -19.34 5.13 -9.98
N LEU A 319 -19.54 6.41 -9.65
CA LEU A 319 -19.16 7.49 -10.54
C LEU A 319 -17.66 7.74 -10.41
N ILE A 320 -16.94 7.77 -11.52
CA ILE A 320 -15.50 7.91 -11.58
C ILE A 320 -15.09 9.17 -12.34
N GLN A 321 -13.94 9.72 -11.98
CA GLN A 321 -13.42 10.98 -12.50
C GLN A 321 -13.12 10.93 -14.00
N ARG A 322 -12.66 9.78 -14.53
CA ARG A 322 -12.26 9.62 -15.94
C ARG A 322 -12.53 8.20 -16.44
N PRO A 323 -12.62 8.00 -17.76
CA PRO A 323 -12.72 6.66 -18.32
C PRO A 323 -11.52 5.78 -17.96
N LEU A 324 -11.79 4.51 -17.65
CA LEU A 324 -10.80 3.45 -17.51
C LEU A 324 -10.27 3.03 -18.89
N MET A 325 -9.11 2.36 -18.93
CA MET A 325 -8.44 1.83 -20.14
C MET A 325 -7.95 2.89 -21.15
N VAL A 326 -8.38 4.14 -21.06
CA VAL A 326 -8.03 5.19 -22.02
C VAL A 326 -6.72 5.85 -21.63
N ILE A 327 -5.67 5.63 -22.43
CA ILE A 327 -4.34 6.20 -22.26
C ILE A 327 -4.17 7.33 -23.28
N ASP A 328 -4.36 8.58 -22.86
CA ASP A 328 -4.34 9.75 -23.72
C ASP A 328 -3.66 10.97 -23.11
N SER A 329 -3.23 10.85 -21.87
CA SER A 329 -2.55 11.91 -21.12
C SER A 329 -1.04 11.70 -21.11
N THR A 330 -0.26 12.78 -21.19
CA THR A 330 1.18 12.74 -20.93
C THR A 330 1.44 12.58 -19.42
N VAL A 331 2.68 12.30 -19.04
CA VAL A 331 3.08 12.30 -17.62
C VAL A 331 2.76 13.63 -16.96
N LYS A 332 2.98 14.74 -17.68
CA LYS A 332 2.64 16.09 -17.21
C LYS A 332 1.13 16.23 -16.98
N ASP A 333 0.31 15.87 -17.97
CA ASP A 333 -1.15 15.97 -17.86
C ASP A 333 -1.70 15.11 -16.73
N PHE A 334 -1.10 13.93 -16.50
CA PHE A 334 -1.46 13.08 -15.38
C PHE A 334 -1.21 13.79 -14.05
N LEU A 335 -0.02 14.34 -13.84
CA LEU A 335 0.31 15.07 -12.61
C LEU A 335 -0.61 16.28 -12.40
N GLU A 336 -0.89 17.03 -13.47
CA GLU A 336 -1.78 18.20 -13.43
C GLU A 336 -3.26 17.84 -13.20
N SER A 337 -3.68 16.62 -13.56
CA SER A 337 -5.08 16.17 -13.42
C SER A 337 -5.56 16.04 -11.98
N PHE A 338 -4.65 16.02 -11.01
CA PHE A 338 -4.97 16.00 -9.57
C PHE A 338 -5.21 17.40 -8.98
N LYS A 339 -5.20 18.45 -9.78
CA LYS A 339 -5.83 19.73 -9.43
C LYS A 339 -7.34 19.53 -9.43
N GLY A 340 -7.90 19.05 -8.33
CA GLY A 340 -9.31 18.73 -8.22
C GLY A 340 -10.21 19.95 -8.20
N ILE A 341 -11.47 19.73 -8.56
CA ILE A 341 -12.55 20.76 -8.53
C ILE A 341 -12.89 21.14 -7.07
N GLU A 342 -12.63 20.28 -6.10
CA GLU A 342 -13.02 20.49 -4.71
C GLU A 342 -11.87 20.57 -3.70
N LYS A 343 -10.71 20.02 -3.96
CA LYS A 343 -9.42 20.19 -3.22
C LYS A 343 -8.31 19.40 -3.90
N GLU A 344 -7.18 19.95 -3.92
CA GLU A 344 -5.91 19.58 -4.50
C GLU A 344 -5.20 18.46 -3.73
N ASP A 345 -5.77 17.25 -3.67
CA ASP A 345 -5.31 16.16 -2.83
C ASP A 345 -5.31 14.77 -3.48
N GLY A 346 -5.05 14.70 -4.79
CA GLY A 346 -4.80 13.44 -5.49
C GLY A 346 -3.53 12.73 -4.99
N PRO A 347 -3.33 11.44 -5.34
CA PRO A 347 -2.30 10.58 -4.72
C PRO A 347 -0.86 11.08 -4.85
N VAL A 348 -0.56 11.94 -5.82
CA VAL A 348 0.77 12.54 -6.03
C VAL A 348 0.71 14.06 -6.15
N TYR A 349 -0.33 14.69 -5.61
CA TYR A 349 -0.54 16.13 -5.72
C TYR A 349 0.61 16.95 -5.10
N LYS A 350 1.08 16.56 -3.93
CA LYS A 350 2.21 17.24 -3.26
C LYS A 350 3.51 17.14 -4.04
N PHE A 351 3.72 16.04 -4.75
CA PHE A 351 4.86 15.90 -5.63
C PHE A 351 4.74 16.84 -6.85
N TYR A 352 3.54 16.95 -7.42
CA TYR A 352 3.27 17.94 -8.47
C TYR A 352 3.53 19.37 -7.99
N GLU A 353 3.06 19.74 -6.79
CA GLU A 353 3.34 21.06 -6.20
C GLU A 353 4.83 21.30 -6.04
N THR A 354 5.56 20.30 -5.53
CA THR A 354 7.02 20.41 -5.37
C THR A 354 7.72 20.63 -6.70
N ILE A 355 7.32 19.94 -7.77
CA ILE A 355 7.88 20.18 -9.11
C ILE A 355 7.52 21.57 -9.63
N ARG A 356 6.28 22.02 -9.45
CA ARG A 356 5.80 23.34 -9.86
C ARG A 356 6.60 24.46 -9.17
N ASP A 357 6.85 24.32 -7.88
CA ASP A 357 7.44 25.37 -7.06
C ASP A 357 8.98 25.43 -7.13
N PHE A 358 9.62 24.29 -7.42
CA PHE A 358 11.09 24.17 -7.38
C PHE A 358 11.73 23.63 -8.66
N GLY A 359 10.94 23.09 -9.58
CA GLY A 359 11.43 22.37 -10.75
C GLY A 359 11.17 23.09 -12.08
N ASP A 360 11.47 24.37 -12.22
CA ASP A 360 11.14 25.25 -13.35
C ASP A 360 11.27 24.59 -14.74
N ASP A 361 12.33 23.80 -14.98
CA ASP A 361 12.59 23.14 -16.26
C ASP A 361 12.12 21.68 -16.30
N ILE A 362 11.89 21.06 -15.13
CA ILE A 362 11.70 19.59 -15.00
C ILE A 362 10.42 19.18 -15.70
N MET A 363 9.31 19.88 -15.43
CA MET A 363 8.03 19.56 -16.05
C MET A 363 8.07 19.72 -17.58
N THR A 364 8.73 20.76 -18.05
CA THR A 364 8.93 20.99 -19.49
C THR A 364 9.81 19.90 -20.09
N THR A 365 10.87 19.48 -19.39
CA THR A 365 11.77 18.41 -19.82
C THR A 365 11.02 17.08 -19.90
N ILE A 366 10.28 16.70 -18.85
CA ILE A 366 9.47 15.46 -18.82
C ILE A 366 8.48 15.45 -19.98
N ASN A 367 7.83 16.59 -20.27
CA ASN A 367 6.83 16.66 -21.34
C ASN A 367 7.42 16.53 -22.75
N ARG A 368 8.70 16.85 -22.93
CA ARG A 368 9.42 16.71 -24.22
C ARG A 368 10.00 15.31 -24.45
N LEU A 369 10.14 14.51 -23.42
CA LEU A 369 10.65 13.15 -23.53
C LEU A 369 9.58 12.22 -24.12
N HIS A 370 10.00 11.30 -25.00
CA HIS A 370 9.10 10.31 -25.62
C HIS A 370 8.98 9.04 -24.77
N ASP A 371 10.04 8.69 -24.03
CA ASP A 371 10.10 7.51 -23.17
C ASP A 371 10.65 7.93 -21.80
N VAL A 372 9.77 8.25 -20.87
CA VAL A 372 10.13 8.61 -19.51
C VAL A 372 9.53 7.64 -18.52
N THR A 373 10.27 7.31 -17.48
CA THR A 373 9.70 6.68 -16.28
C THR A 373 9.85 7.62 -15.11
N LEU A 374 8.73 7.94 -14.49
CA LEU A 374 8.67 8.78 -13.30
C LEU A 374 8.37 7.92 -12.07
N PHE A 375 9.21 8.02 -11.06
CA PHE A 375 8.98 7.46 -9.73
C PHE A 375 8.43 8.57 -8.84
N ALA A 376 7.11 8.68 -8.76
CA ALA A 376 6.43 9.76 -8.04
C ALA A 376 6.19 9.38 -6.57
N PRO A 377 6.78 10.09 -5.61
CA PRO A 377 6.46 9.88 -4.19
C PRO A 377 4.99 10.16 -3.90
N SER A 378 4.39 9.32 -3.07
CA SER A 378 3.04 9.54 -2.54
C SER A 378 2.98 10.81 -1.69
N ASN A 379 1.78 11.34 -1.44
CA ASN A 379 1.61 12.49 -0.55
C ASN A 379 2.16 12.20 0.86
N ALA A 380 1.94 10.99 1.38
CA ALA A 380 2.46 10.58 2.68
C ALA A 380 3.99 10.62 2.74
N ALA A 381 4.67 10.21 1.67
CA ALA A 381 6.13 10.27 1.59
C ALA A 381 6.67 11.70 1.70
N LEU A 382 5.95 12.68 1.15
CA LEU A 382 6.34 14.09 1.19
C LEU A 382 5.98 14.79 2.51
N GLU A 383 5.10 14.19 3.32
CA GLU A 383 4.73 14.71 4.66
C GLU A 383 5.75 14.35 5.74
N GLU A 384 6.68 13.46 5.47
CA GLU A 384 7.69 13.07 6.46
C GLU A 384 8.52 14.28 6.94
N PRO A 385 8.74 14.48 8.24
CA PRO A 385 9.42 15.66 8.79
C PRO A 385 10.81 15.90 8.22
N GLY A 386 11.57 14.82 7.94
CA GLY A 386 12.88 14.91 7.33
C GLY A 386 12.86 15.46 5.91
N VAL A 387 11.80 15.14 5.14
CA VAL A 387 11.59 15.65 3.79
C VAL A 387 11.22 17.14 3.84
N GLN A 388 10.31 17.51 4.72
CA GLN A 388 9.87 18.92 4.87
C GLN A 388 11.04 19.88 5.17
N HIS A 389 11.99 19.44 5.97
CA HIS A 389 13.19 20.23 6.26
C HIS A 389 14.06 20.44 5.00
N ILE A 390 14.21 19.40 4.17
CA ILE A 390 15.04 19.46 2.94
C ILE A 390 14.37 20.31 1.85
N LEU A 391 13.04 20.34 1.79
CA LEU A 391 12.28 21.15 0.83
C LEU A 391 12.53 22.66 0.99
N GLN A 392 13.16 23.10 2.06
CA GLN A 392 13.56 24.51 2.26
C GLN A 392 14.80 24.90 1.45
N ASP A 393 15.62 23.92 1.02
CA ASP A 393 16.81 24.14 0.19
C ASP A 393 16.52 23.88 -1.30
N LYS A 394 16.32 24.96 -2.07
CA LYS A 394 15.98 24.88 -3.51
C LYS A 394 16.99 24.09 -4.35
N ARG A 395 18.28 24.16 -4.04
CA ARG A 395 19.30 23.42 -4.80
C ARG A 395 19.19 21.93 -4.57
N ARG A 396 19.02 21.55 -3.31
CA ARG A 396 18.86 20.15 -2.92
C ARG A 396 17.57 19.57 -3.47
N VAL A 397 16.48 20.32 -3.43
CA VAL A 397 15.19 19.90 -4.00
C VAL A 397 15.31 19.63 -5.49
N LYS A 398 15.96 20.49 -6.27
CA LYS A 398 16.14 20.28 -7.71
C LYS A 398 16.93 19.02 -8.01
N GLU A 399 17.99 18.75 -7.25
CA GLU A 399 18.77 17.50 -7.37
C GLU A 399 17.90 16.27 -7.06
N ILE A 400 17.14 16.32 -5.98
CA ILE A 400 16.21 15.27 -5.57
C ILE A 400 15.15 15.03 -6.66
N LEU A 401 14.50 16.07 -7.18
CA LEU A 401 13.50 15.93 -8.23
C LEU A 401 14.07 15.26 -9.49
N ASN A 402 15.30 15.61 -9.89
CA ASN A 402 15.98 14.96 -11.02
C ASN A 402 16.32 13.49 -10.77
N LEU A 403 16.42 13.06 -9.51
CA LEU A 403 16.63 11.66 -9.14
C LEU A 403 15.39 10.78 -9.39
N HIS A 404 14.20 11.40 -9.45
CA HIS A 404 12.92 10.69 -9.55
C HIS A 404 12.51 10.31 -10.97
N TYR A 405 13.25 10.67 -12.01
CA TYR A 405 12.91 10.24 -13.35
C TYR A 405 14.11 9.75 -14.16
N VAL A 406 13.82 8.81 -15.05
CA VAL A 406 14.78 8.23 -15.98
C VAL A 406 14.29 8.37 -17.42
N LYS A 407 15.23 8.54 -18.38
CA LYS A 407 14.94 8.79 -19.79
C LYS A 407 14.80 7.49 -20.59
N GLN A 408 14.01 6.56 -20.04
CA GLN A 408 13.64 5.31 -20.72
C GLN A 408 12.35 4.74 -20.13
N ARG A 409 11.62 3.98 -20.91
CA ARG A 409 10.37 3.32 -20.48
C ARG A 409 10.68 2.02 -19.74
N LEU A 410 10.32 1.96 -18.45
CA LEU A 410 10.58 0.86 -17.53
C LEU A 410 9.26 0.32 -16.95
N PRO A 411 8.50 -0.50 -17.66
CA PRO A 411 7.37 -1.19 -17.06
C PRO A 411 7.89 -2.19 -16.01
N LEU A 412 7.00 -2.58 -15.10
CA LEU A 412 7.32 -3.44 -13.97
C LEU A 412 7.94 -4.79 -14.42
N GLU A 413 7.43 -5.36 -15.49
CA GLU A 413 7.91 -6.62 -16.06
C GLU A 413 9.36 -6.50 -16.53
N LYS A 414 9.73 -5.35 -17.07
CA LYS A 414 11.12 -5.07 -17.47
C LYS A 414 12.03 -4.91 -16.26
N ILE A 415 11.53 -4.35 -15.18
CA ILE A 415 12.25 -4.24 -13.89
C ILE A 415 12.40 -5.63 -13.25
N GLN A 416 11.36 -6.46 -13.29
CA GLN A 416 11.38 -7.82 -12.75
C GLN A 416 12.26 -8.76 -13.54
N ASN A 417 12.55 -8.44 -14.80
CA ASN A 417 13.43 -9.27 -15.61
C ASN A 417 14.80 -9.38 -14.93
N LYS A 418 15.26 -10.61 -14.74
CA LYS A 418 16.53 -10.94 -14.08
C LYS A 418 17.74 -10.21 -14.69
N SER A 419 17.67 -9.84 -15.96
CA SER A 419 18.74 -9.08 -16.63
C SER A 419 18.91 -7.66 -16.11
N ILE A 420 17.86 -7.02 -15.56
CA ILE A 420 17.95 -5.66 -14.99
C ILE A 420 18.20 -5.72 -13.48
N SER A 421 17.48 -6.58 -12.75
CA SER A 421 17.67 -6.74 -11.30
C SER A 421 19.04 -7.35 -10.94
N GLN A 422 19.59 -8.20 -11.80
CA GLN A 422 20.92 -8.80 -11.64
C GLN A 422 22.03 -8.05 -12.39
N ALA A 423 21.71 -7.22 -13.36
CA ALA A 423 22.70 -6.47 -14.16
C ALA A 423 23.29 -5.27 -13.41
N GLN A 424 23.39 -5.30 -12.15
CA GLN A 424 24.33 -4.60 -11.28
C GLN A 424 24.81 -3.20 -11.74
N ALA A 425 24.30 -2.67 -12.86
CA ALA A 425 24.82 -1.46 -13.48
C ALA A 425 24.10 -0.19 -13.02
N GLY A 426 22.91 -0.30 -12.43
CA GLY A 426 22.06 0.85 -12.12
C GLY A 426 21.56 1.59 -13.37
N ILE A 427 20.42 2.25 -13.27
CA ILE A 427 19.82 3.01 -14.37
C ILE A 427 20.10 4.51 -14.16
N PRO A 428 20.72 5.21 -15.11
CA PRO A 428 21.00 6.64 -14.98
C PRO A 428 19.72 7.45 -14.83
N THR A 429 19.72 8.37 -13.88
CA THR A 429 18.64 9.35 -13.69
C THR A 429 18.94 10.65 -14.42
N ALA A 430 18.02 11.61 -14.30
CA ALA A 430 18.27 12.97 -14.75
C ALA A 430 19.20 13.75 -13.80
N ALA A 431 19.39 13.30 -12.56
CA ALA A 431 20.39 13.85 -11.66
C ALA A 431 21.80 13.45 -12.12
N ASP A 432 22.73 14.42 -12.06
CA ASP A 432 24.10 14.19 -12.51
C ASP A 432 24.75 13.02 -11.73
N ARG A 433 25.22 12.03 -12.48
CA ARG A 433 25.95 10.85 -11.96
C ARG A 433 25.18 9.98 -10.94
N LYS A 434 23.90 10.18 -10.78
CA LYS A 434 23.05 9.37 -9.89
C LYS A 434 22.31 8.29 -10.69
N LYS A 435 22.22 7.11 -10.10
CA LYS A 435 21.58 5.93 -10.69
C LYS A 435 20.51 5.38 -9.74
N LEU A 436 19.50 4.75 -10.32
CA LEU A 436 18.53 3.93 -9.57
C LEU A 436 18.92 2.47 -9.65
N TYR A 437 18.73 1.77 -8.56
CA TYR A 437 18.92 0.33 -8.44
C TYR A 437 17.59 -0.31 -8.03
N PHE A 438 17.33 -1.51 -8.56
CA PHE A 438 16.06 -2.19 -8.33
C PHE A 438 16.29 -3.52 -7.64
N ASN A 439 15.46 -3.83 -6.64
CA ASN A 439 15.44 -5.11 -5.98
C ASN A 439 14.02 -5.70 -6.03
N VAL A 440 13.93 -6.99 -6.33
CA VAL A 440 12.69 -7.74 -6.29
C VAL A 440 12.72 -8.64 -5.06
N VAL A 441 11.86 -8.34 -4.10
CA VAL A 441 11.75 -9.10 -2.86
C VAL A 441 10.53 -10.02 -2.96
N GLN A 442 10.75 -11.32 -2.75
CA GLN A 442 9.65 -12.28 -2.68
C GLN A 442 9.09 -12.31 -1.26
N GLY A 443 7.81 -11.97 -1.12
CA GLY A 443 7.09 -12.07 0.14
C GLY A 443 6.67 -13.51 0.49
N PRO A 444 6.28 -13.77 1.75
CA PRO A 444 5.91 -15.09 2.24
C PRO A 444 4.75 -15.76 1.49
N ALA A 445 3.88 -14.97 0.85
CA ALA A 445 2.72 -15.43 0.08
C ALA A 445 3.00 -15.56 -1.43
N GLY A 446 4.28 -15.50 -1.86
CA GLY A 446 4.64 -15.52 -3.29
C GLY A 446 4.45 -14.17 -3.99
N ASN A 447 3.96 -13.16 -3.31
CA ASN A 447 3.83 -11.81 -3.85
C ASN A 447 5.22 -11.18 -4.00
N GLN A 448 5.48 -10.59 -5.17
CA GLN A 448 6.71 -9.88 -5.43
C GLN A 448 6.55 -8.39 -5.10
N THR A 449 7.42 -7.89 -4.24
CA THR A 449 7.52 -6.46 -3.94
C THR A 449 8.75 -5.91 -4.64
N ILE A 450 8.57 -4.81 -5.37
CA ILE A 450 9.68 -4.12 -6.03
C ILE A 450 10.06 -2.90 -5.21
N THR A 451 11.34 -2.79 -4.93
CA THR A 451 11.93 -1.60 -4.33
C THR A 451 12.87 -0.92 -5.32
N VAL A 452 12.81 0.40 -5.33
CA VAL A 452 13.75 1.27 -6.04
C VAL A 452 14.67 1.95 -5.04
N GLU A 453 15.97 1.89 -5.27
CA GLU A 453 16.97 2.56 -4.45
C GLU A 453 17.56 3.71 -5.23
N GLY A 454 17.53 4.90 -4.63
CA GLY A 454 18.12 6.10 -5.17
C GLY A 454 18.61 7.06 -4.08
N GLY A 455 19.87 7.51 -4.19
CA GLY A 455 20.45 8.41 -3.20
C GLY A 455 20.47 7.86 -1.77
N GLY A 456 20.65 6.54 -1.62
CA GLY A 456 20.67 5.88 -0.31
C GLY A 456 19.29 5.47 0.25
N VAL A 457 18.21 5.81 -0.42
CA VAL A 457 16.85 5.54 0.02
C VAL A 457 16.26 4.35 -0.74
N ASN A 458 15.74 3.37 -0.02
CA ASN A 458 14.95 2.28 -0.58
C ASN A 458 13.47 2.68 -0.49
N ALA A 459 12.84 2.86 -1.62
CA ALA A 459 11.40 3.11 -1.72
C ALA A 459 10.67 1.90 -2.32
N THR A 460 9.50 1.59 -1.79
CA THR A 460 8.64 0.52 -2.32
C THR A 460 7.72 1.07 -3.40
N VAL A 461 7.57 0.35 -4.49
CA VAL A 461 6.58 0.69 -5.52
C VAL A 461 5.19 0.28 -5.02
N VAL A 462 4.36 1.27 -4.73
CA VAL A 462 2.98 1.09 -4.22
C VAL A 462 1.99 0.89 -5.36
N THR A 463 2.10 1.72 -6.40
CA THR A 463 1.29 1.59 -7.62
C THR A 463 2.20 1.63 -8.81
N ALA A 464 2.13 0.60 -9.64
CA ALA A 464 3.02 0.44 -10.78
C ALA A 464 2.30 0.64 -12.12
N ASN A 465 3.08 0.88 -13.18
CA ASN A 465 2.64 0.87 -14.57
C ASN A 465 1.52 1.84 -14.93
N ILE A 466 1.37 2.95 -14.21
CA ILE A 466 0.42 3.99 -14.62
C ILE A 466 0.88 4.51 -15.98
N ALA A 467 0.05 4.28 -16.99
CA ALA A 467 0.44 4.54 -18.36
C ALA A 467 0.20 5.99 -18.75
N ALA A 468 1.18 6.55 -19.46
CA ALA A 468 1.09 7.84 -20.12
C ALA A 468 1.55 7.71 -21.58
N THR A 469 1.13 8.63 -22.44
CA THR A 469 1.45 8.59 -23.88
C THR A 469 2.96 8.71 -24.12
N ASN A 470 3.66 9.46 -23.27
CA ASN A 470 5.12 9.66 -23.32
C ASN A 470 5.89 8.92 -22.25
N GLY A 471 5.28 7.99 -21.50
CA GLY A 471 6.02 7.29 -20.46
C GLY A 471 5.19 6.41 -19.55
N ILE A 472 5.77 6.12 -18.38
CA ILE A 472 5.16 5.33 -17.30
C ILE A 472 5.40 6.05 -15.98
N ILE A 473 4.46 5.93 -15.05
CA ILE A 473 4.58 6.45 -13.70
C ILE A 473 4.46 5.29 -12.72
N HIS A 474 5.38 5.26 -11.74
CA HIS A 474 5.31 4.38 -10.57
C HIS A 474 5.17 5.25 -9.33
N ILE A 475 4.15 5.02 -8.51
CA ILE A 475 4.03 5.68 -7.21
C ILE A 475 4.85 4.92 -6.19
N ILE A 476 5.66 5.64 -5.43
CA ILE A 476 6.57 5.10 -4.41
C ILE A 476 6.26 5.66 -3.03
N ASP A 477 6.58 4.88 -1.99
CA ASP A 477 6.26 5.20 -0.59
C ASP A 477 7.26 6.13 0.10
N ARG A 478 8.36 6.53 -0.59
CA ARG A 478 9.40 7.39 -0.03
C ARG A 478 9.97 8.34 -1.07
N VAL A 479 10.51 9.47 -0.59
CA VAL A 479 11.25 10.41 -1.44
C VAL A 479 12.69 9.92 -1.60
N LEU A 480 13.11 9.66 -2.83
CA LEU A 480 14.48 9.26 -3.13
C LEU A 480 15.46 10.41 -2.82
N GLY A 481 16.64 10.08 -2.31
CA GLY A 481 17.66 11.06 -1.98
C GLY A 481 17.48 11.81 -0.65
N VAL A 482 16.47 11.45 0.15
CA VAL A 482 16.27 11.97 1.52
C VAL A 482 16.53 10.84 2.52
N PRO A 483 17.74 10.74 3.08
CA PRO A 483 18.08 9.64 3.98
C PRO A 483 17.20 9.60 5.23
N TYR A 484 16.75 8.41 5.60
CA TYR A 484 15.94 8.16 6.80
C TYR A 484 16.49 7.03 7.67
N THR A 485 17.53 6.32 7.21
CA THR A 485 18.16 5.21 7.91
C THR A 485 19.58 5.53 8.30
N THR A 486 20.05 4.94 9.40
CA THR A 486 21.47 4.98 9.80
C THR A 486 22.30 4.08 8.88
N VAL A 487 23.64 4.19 9.00
CA VAL A 487 24.56 3.27 8.30
C VAL A 487 24.27 1.82 8.70
N LEU A 488 23.96 1.55 9.98
CA LEU A 488 23.59 0.22 10.45
C LEU A 488 22.30 -0.29 9.78
N ASP A 489 21.24 0.53 9.75
CA ASP A 489 19.97 0.13 9.17
C ASP A 489 20.10 -0.12 7.67
N LYS A 490 20.89 0.69 6.98
CA LYS A 490 21.16 0.48 5.54
C LYS A 490 21.88 -0.84 5.29
N LEU A 491 22.91 -1.17 6.08
CA LEU A 491 23.60 -2.46 5.98
C LEU A 491 22.65 -3.64 6.22
N ARG A 492 21.74 -3.52 7.21
CA ARG A 492 20.79 -4.56 7.56
C ARG A 492 19.75 -4.83 6.49
N THR A 493 19.31 -3.79 5.79
CA THR A 493 18.19 -3.85 4.84
C THR A 493 18.62 -4.02 3.38
N ASP A 494 19.91 -3.83 3.07
CA ASP A 494 20.42 -3.94 1.71
C ASP A 494 20.88 -5.38 1.42
N PRO A 495 20.21 -6.11 0.51
CA PRO A 495 20.57 -7.51 0.20
C PRO A 495 22.00 -7.67 -0.34
N MET A 496 22.57 -6.62 -0.94
CA MET A 496 23.93 -6.67 -1.48
C MET A 496 25.02 -6.60 -0.39
N LEU A 497 24.66 -6.22 0.83
CA LEU A 497 25.56 -6.02 1.95
C LEU A 497 25.38 -7.07 3.06
N ASN A 498 24.62 -8.12 2.80
CA ASN A 498 24.24 -9.12 3.80
C ASN A 498 25.45 -9.80 4.45
N SER A 499 26.46 -10.23 3.68
CA SER A 499 27.70 -10.82 4.24
C SER A 499 28.47 -9.82 5.10
N THR A 500 28.57 -8.57 4.68
CA THR A 500 29.23 -7.50 5.46
C THR A 500 28.46 -7.25 6.76
N TYR A 501 27.13 -7.18 6.71
CA TYR A 501 26.30 -7.05 7.90
C TYR A 501 26.45 -8.24 8.85
N PHE A 502 26.38 -9.47 8.32
CA PHE A 502 26.53 -10.70 9.09
C PHE A 502 27.89 -10.78 9.81
N LEU A 503 28.97 -10.47 9.10
CA LEU A 503 30.31 -10.46 9.68
C LEU A 503 30.46 -9.36 10.76
N GLY A 504 29.83 -8.22 10.55
CA GLY A 504 29.86 -7.09 11.47
C GLY A 504 29.04 -7.29 12.75
N GLN A 505 28.09 -8.23 12.77
CA GLN A 505 27.36 -8.58 14.01
C GLN A 505 28.30 -9.19 15.06
N ARG A 506 29.41 -9.77 14.61
CA ARG A 506 30.37 -10.41 15.49
C ARG A 506 31.15 -9.36 16.27
N ARG A 507 31.31 -9.58 17.58
CA ARG A 507 31.99 -8.67 18.49
C ARG A 507 31.50 -7.23 18.49
N GLY A 508 30.22 -7.02 18.17
CA GLY A 508 29.59 -5.71 18.30
C GLY A 508 30.11 -4.63 17.33
N PHE A 509 30.76 -5.02 16.21
CA PHE A 509 31.22 -4.00 15.24
C PHE A 509 30.08 -3.14 14.71
N ASN A 510 28.94 -3.76 14.40
CA ASN A 510 27.79 -3.06 13.85
C ASN A 510 27.15 -2.06 14.81
N GLU A 511 27.24 -2.30 16.14
CA GLU A 511 26.60 -1.46 17.16
C GLU A 511 27.04 0.01 17.05
N GLN A 512 28.32 0.25 16.78
CA GLN A 512 28.87 1.60 16.64
C GLN A 512 28.26 2.37 15.46
N LEU A 513 27.78 1.67 14.42
CA LEU A 513 27.24 2.28 13.21
C LEU A 513 25.84 2.88 13.39
N ASN A 514 25.24 2.67 14.58
CA ASN A 514 23.98 3.30 14.94
C ASN A 514 24.16 4.65 15.67
N ASP A 515 25.39 5.03 15.99
CA ASP A 515 25.70 6.27 16.70
C ASP A 515 25.42 7.48 15.78
N THR A 516 24.42 8.27 16.12
CA THR A 516 24.02 9.47 15.35
C THR A 516 24.87 10.69 15.66
N THR A 517 25.72 10.64 16.68
CA THR A 517 26.64 11.74 17.06
C THR A 517 27.89 11.77 16.19
N LYS A 518 28.23 10.64 15.55
CA LYS A 518 29.40 10.48 14.69
C LYS A 518 29.03 10.59 13.22
N ARG A 519 30.04 10.85 12.40
CA ARG A 519 29.92 10.81 10.93
C ARG A 519 30.80 9.70 10.37
N PHE A 520 30.17 8.79 9.65
CA PHE A 520 30.81 7.62 9.07
C PHE A 520 31.01 7.75 7.57
N THR A 521 32.18 7.32 7.09
CA THR A 521 32.39 6.97 5.69
C THR A 521 32.78 5.50 5.65
N TYR A 522 31.91 4.65 5.13
CA TYR A 522 32.10 3.22 5.16
C TYR A 522 32.27 2.65 3.76
N PHE A 523 33.43 2.06 3.48
CA PHE A 523 33.72 1.35 2.25
C PHE A 523 33.24 -0.10 2.41
N ALA A 524 31.95 -0.35 2.16
CA ALA A 524 31.30 -1.62 2.43
C ALA A 524 31.49 -2.62 1.27
N PRO A 525 32.17 -3.75 1.49
CA PRO A 525 32.28 -4.82 0.48
C PRO A 525 30.92 -5.45 0.22
N ARG A 526 30.50 -5.56 -1.06
CA ARG A 526 29.30 -6.28 -1.42
C ARG A 526 29.49 -7.80 -1.52
N GLU A 527 28.43 -8.57 -1.71
CA GLU A 527 28.47 -10.03 -1.83
C GLU A 527 29.51 -10.51 -2.86
N GLN A 528 29.60 -9.85 -4.00
CA GLN A 528 30.56 -10.20 -5.05
C GLN A 528 32.02 -9.94 -4.60
N ALA A 529 32.27 -8.93 -3.77
CA ALA A 529 33.61 -8.66 -3.24
C ALA A 529 34.08 -9.80 -2.35
N TRP A 530 33.21 -10.33 -1.49
CA TRP A 530 33.52 -11.50 -0.64
C TRP A 530 33.71 -12.77 -1.47
N SER A 531 32.88 -12.97 -2.50
CA SER A 531 33.02 -14.11 -3.43
C SER A 531 34.35 -14.03 -4.21
N GLY A 532 34.73 -12.84 -4.71
CA GLY A 532 36.01 -12.63 -5.38
C GLY A 532 37.21 -12.83 -4.45
N ALA A 533 37.11 -12.33 -3.20
CA ALA A 533 38.11 -12.56 -2.19
C ALA A 533 38.25 -14.07 -1.82
N ASN A 534 37.15 -14.83 -1.84
CA ASN A 534 37.20 -16.28 -1.62
C ASN A 534 37.94 -17.02 -2.74
N ILE A 535 37.92 -16.54 -3.95
CA ILE A 535 38.70 -17.09 -5.05
C ILE A 535 40.21 -16.81 -4.86
N SER A 536 40.54 -15.57 -4.47
CA SER A 536 41.93 -15.15 -4.29
C SER A 536 42.57 -15.62 -2.99
N TYR A 537 41.82 -15.76 -1.93
CA TYR A 537 42.27 -16.08 -0.58
C TYR A 537 41.30 -17.09 0.13
N PRO A 538 41.09 -18.31 -0.42
CA PRO A 538 40.02 -19.20 0.08
C PRO A 538 40.19 -19.61 1.53
N SER A 539 41.42 -19.87 1.96
CA SER A 539 41.72 -20.25 3.35
C SER A 539 41.45 -19.11 4.32
N THR A 540 41.80 -17.89 3.95
CA THR A 540 41.61 -16.67 4.75
C THR A 540 40.12 -16.35 4.88
N ILE A 541 39.39 -16.34 3.79
CA ILE A 541 37.93 -16.05 3.79
C ILE A 541 37.18 -17.11 4.61
N LYS A 542 37.48 -18.41 4.42
CA LYS A 542 36.88 -19.47 5.24
C LYS A 542 37.05 -19.23 6.73
N LYS A 543 38.27 -18.83 7.17
CA LYS A 543 38.55 -18.51 8.57
C LYS A 543 37.74 -17.30 9.04
N LEU A 544 37.62 -16.21 8.25
CA LEU A 544 36.87 -15.03 8.61
C LEU A 544 35.38 -15.32 8.86
N PHE A 545 34.82 -16.31 8.19
CA PHE A 545 33.45 -16.77 8.43
C PHE A 545 33.31 -17.73 9.62
N MET A 546 34.42 -18.15 10.27
CA MET A 546 34.42 -18.95 11.51
C MET A 546 34.37 -18.02 12.73
N GLN A 547 33.73 -18.49 13.82
CA GLN A 547 33.56 -17.69 15.02
C GLN A 547 34.89 -17.43 15.77
N ASP A 548 35.80 -18.37 15.72
CA ASP A 548 37.10 -18.26 16.34
C ASP A 548 37.95 -17.10 15.82
N PHE A 549 37.68 -16.66 14.57
CA PHE A 549 38.38 -15.56 13.92
C PHE A 549 37.62 -14.24 13.98
N SER A 550 36.59 -14.11 14.83
CA SER A 550 35.77 -12.91 14.99
C SER A 550 36.56 -11.64 15.30
N TYR A 551 37.67 -11.76 15.99
CA TYR A 551 38.59 -10.65 16.26
C TYR A 551 39.22 -10.11 14.97
N HIS A 552 39.74 -10.98 14.14
CA HIS A 552 40.36 -10.62 12.86
C HIS A 552 39.31 -10.04 11.90
N THR A 553 38.11 -10.60 11.88
CA THR A 553 36.98 -10.10 11.09
C THR A 553 36.65 -8.67 11.49
N LYS A 554 36.52 -8.37 12.79
CA LYS A 554 36.28 -7.02 13.29
C LYS A 554 37.37 -6.05 12.83
N GLN A 555 38.64 -6.43 12.97
CA GLN A 555 39.77 -5.59 12.57
C GLN A 555 39.77 -5.27 11.03
N ILE A 556 39.38 -6.22 10.21
CA ILE A 556 39.25 -5.99 8.77
C ILE A 556 38.11 -5.02 8.48
N LEU A 557 36.94 -5.19 9.13
CA LEU A 557 35.82 -4.27 8.97
C LEU A 557 36.14 -2.85 9.48
N GLU A 558 36.86 -2.74 10.60
CA GLU A 558 37.34 -1.46 11.14
C GLU A 558 38.27 -0.70 10.16
N ARG A 559 39.06 -1.42 9.35
CA ARG A 559 39.87 -0.82 8.28
C ARG A 559 39.03 -0.18 7.18
N HIS A 560 37.84 -0.69 6.94
CA HIS A 560 36.90 -0.16 5.95
C HIS A 560 36.10 1.04 6.46
N LEU A 561 36.12 1.32 7.76
CA LEU A 561 35.31 2.34 8.40
C LEU A 561 36.15 3.56 8.78
N VAL A 562 35.81 4.70 8.21
CA VAL A 562 36.36 6.01 8.59
C VAL A 562 35.38 6.71 9.50
N VAL A 563 35.87 7.17 10.67
CA VAL A 563 35.11 7.93 11.66
C VAL A 563 35.74 9.32 11.75
N ALA A 564 34.99 10.35 11.38
CA ALA A 564 35.46 11.73 11.34
C ALA A 564 34.31 12.71 11.63
N ASP A 565 34.60 14.00 11.72
CA ASP A 565 33.57 15.04 11.88
C ASP A 565 32.79 15.34 10.58
N GLN A 566 33.26 14.80 9.47
CA GLN A 566 32.65 14.99 8.13
C GLN A 566 32.60 13.66 7.38
N VAL A 567 31.71 13.60 6.39
CA VAL A 567 31.66 12.51 5.42
C VAL A 567 32.52 12.79 4.21
N TYR A 568 33.05 11.75 3.59
CA TYR A 568 33.87 11.85 2.40
C TYR A 568 33.14 11.27 1.20
N THR A 569 32.62 12.14 0.32
CA THR A 569 32.06 11.73 -0.97
C THR A 569 33.15 11.29 -1.93
N MET A 570 32.81 10.46 -2.93
CA MET A 570 33.81 10.03 -3.93
C MET A 570 34.39 11.21 -4.73
N ALA A 571 33.58 12.23 -5.03
CA ALA A 571 34.04 13.44 -5.67
C ALA A 571 35.09 14.16 -4.82
N LYS A 572 34.85 14.31 -3.51
CA LYS A 572 35.78 14.92 -2.55
C LYS A 572 37.07 14.09 -2.41
N LEU A 573 36.96 12.77 -2.29
CA LEU A 573 38.11 11.87 -2.22
C LEU A 573 38.96 11.95 -3.50
N ARG A 574 38.33 12.03 -4.66
CA ARG A 574 39.02 12.22 -5.95
C ARG A 574 39.79 13.55 -5.96
N GLU A 575 39.16 14.65 -5.58
CA GLU A 575 39.79 15.97 -5.52
C GLU A 575 40.98 15.95 -4.58
N MET A 576 40.88 15.37 -3.40
CA MET A 576 41.97 15.23 -2.45
C MET A 576 43.09 14.33 -2.94
N SER A 577 42.83 13.40 -3.88
CA SER A 577 43.81 12.41 -4.38
C SER A 577 44.44 12.79 -5.73
N ILE A 578 44.28 14.01 -6.24
CA ILE A 578 44.76 14.42 -7.55
C ILE A 578 46.28 14.28 -7.66
N ASN A 579 47.02 14.72 -6.68
CA ASN A 579 48.48 14.74 -6.70
C ASN A 579 49.13 13.62 -5.85
N GLU A 580 48.47 13.20 -4.78
CA GLU A 580 49.00 12.22 -3.84
C GLU A 580 47.89 11.30 -3.32
N SER A 581 48.30 10.22 -2.63
CA SER A 581 47.31 9.35 -1.95
C SER A 581 46.67 10.09 -0.76
N VAL A 582 45.36 10.01 -0.65
CA VAL A 582 44.62 10.52 0.51
C VAL A 582 44.89 9.60 1.71
N THR A 583 45.16 10.22 2.84
CA THR A 583 45.34 9.52 4.10
C THR A 583 44.16 9.81 5.01
N LEU A 584 43.35 8.77 5.35
CA LEU A 584 42.20 8.87 6.23
C LEU A 584 42.47 8.08 7.50
N THR A 585 41.90 8.54 8.62
CA THR A 585 41.93 7.78 9.87
C THR A 585 40.76 6.82 9.88
N SER A 586 41.04 5.52 9.73
CA SER A 586 40.02 4.48 9.90
C SER A 586 39.81 4.17 11.39
N ALA A 587 38.76 3.40 11.70
CA ALA A 587 38.49 2.96 13.07
C ALA A 587 39.63 2.09 13.69
N ARG A 588 40.50 1.55 12.85
CA ARG A 588 41.65 0.72 13.27
C ARG A 588 43.00 1.45 13.15
N ASP A 589 43.28 1.99 11.94
CA ASP A 589 44.59 2.52 11.58
C ASP A 589 44.46 3.57 10.46
N THR A 590 45.57 3.88 9.84
CA THR A 590 45.60 4.84 8.73
C THR A 590 45.28 4.16 7.38
N LEU A 591 44.23 4.63 6.71
CA LEU A 591 43.81 4.16 5.40
C LEU A 591 44.32 5.09 4.30
N LYS A 592 45.22 4.60 3.44
CA LYS A 592 45.74 5.33 2.28
C LYS A 592 45.01 4.88 1.02
N LEU A 593 44.43 5.85 0.31
CA LEU A 593 43.63 5.60 -0.89
C LEU A 593 44.04 6.57 -2.00
N ARG A 594 43.96 6.11 -3.25
CA ARG A 594 43.90 6.97 -4.43
C ARG A 594 42.60 6.73 -5.15
N VAL A 595 41.98 7.78 -5.64
CA VAL A 595 40.71 7.69 -6.34
C VAL A 595 40.86 8.18 -7.76
N LYS A 596 40.36 7.39 -8.71
CA LYS A 596 40.25 7.82 -10.11
C LYS A 596 38.82 7.63 -10.59
N GLU A 597 38.46 8.49 -11.51
CA GLU A 597 37.19 8.42 -12.22
C GLU A 597 37.43 7.83 -13.62
N LEU A 598 36.63 6.87 -14.03
CA LEU A 598 36.63 6.25 -15.35
C LEU A 598 35.22 6.33 -15.92
N SER A 599 35.03 7.11 -16.97
CA SER A 599 33.75 7.35 -17.63
C SER A 599 32.63 7.74 -16.65
N GLU A 600 31.88 6.81 -16.13
CA GLU A 600 30.78 7.05 -15.18
C GLU A 600 30.95 6.31 -13.84
N SER A 601 32.16 5.80 -13.54
CA SER A 601 32.42 5.00 -12.35
C SER A 601 33.68 5.44 -11.62
N TYR A 602 33.75 5.20 -10.32
CA TYR A 602 34.94 5.44 -9.51
C TYR A 602 35.71 4.14 -9.26
N GLN A 603 37.00 4.26 -9.13
CA GLN A 603 37.87 3.20 -8.64
C GLN A 603 38.75 3.75 -7.50
N ILE A 604 38.98 2.89 -6.51
CA ILE A 604 39.84 3.16 -5.37
C ILE A 604 41.09 2.29 -5.48
N GLU A 605 42.27 2.88 -5.41
CA GLU A 605 43.51 2.12 -5.22
C GLU A 605 43.79 1.95 -3.75
N TRP A 606 43.95 0.72 -3.33
CA TRP A 606 44.43 0.34 -2.02
C TRP A 606 45.51 -0.72 -2.12
N GLU A 607 46.68 -0.46 -1.51
CA GLU A 607 47.85 -1.35 -1.55
C GLU A 607 48.21 -1.83 -2.98
N GLY A 608 48.20 -0.92 -3.94
CA GLY A 608 48.54 -1.17 -5.34
C GLY A 608 47.44 -1.91 -6.15
N LYS A 609 46.29 -2.19 -5.56
CA LYS A 609 45.13 -2.84 -6.24
C LYS A 609 44.03 -1.82 -6.49
N TRP A 610 43.54 -1.78 -7.73
CA TRP A 610 42.38 -0.96 -8.10
C TRP A 610 41.08 -1.74 -7.83
N ILE A 611 40.21 -1.19 -7.00
CA ILE A 611 38.92 -1.73 -6.61
C ILE A 611 37.84 -0.83 -7.20
N ARG A 612 36.88 -1.41 -7.91
CA ARG A 612 35.73 -0.70 -8.45
C ARG A 612 34.80 -0.28 -7.32
N VAL A 613 34.31 0.95 -7.37
CA VAL A 613 33.17 1.39 -6.54
C VAL A 613 31.90 1.12 -7.31
N PHE A 614 31.11 0.20 -6.79
CA PHE A 614 29.87 -0.24 -7.42
C PHE A 614 28.75 0.79 -7.25
N ARG A 615 28.49 1.21 -6.02
CA ARG A 615 27.61 2.34 -5.68
C ARG A 615 28.38 3.31 -4.81
N HIS A 616 28.46 4.54 -5.24
CA HIS A 616 29.08 5.58 -4.45
C HIS A 616 28.04 6.48 -3.78
N ASP A 617 28.43 7.13 -2.70
CA ASP A 617 27.67 8.17 -2.03
C ASP A 617 26.23 7.73 -1.63
N VAL A 618 26.12 6.52 -1.07
CA VAL A 618 24.87 6.04 -0.47
C VAL A 618 24.67 6.76 0.85
N GLU A 619 23.85 7.80 0.85
CA GLU A 619 23.64 8.67 1.99
C GLU A 619 22.83 8.01 3.10
N CYS A 620 23.26 8.21 4.35
CA CYS A 620 22.59 7.79 5.57
C CYS A 620 22.49 8.96 6.55
N THR A 621 21.63 8.87 7.56
CA THR A 621 21.44 9.97 8.52
C THR A 621 22.71 10.29 9.33
N ASN A 622 23.59 9.32 9.55
CA ASN A 622 24.82 9.47 10.30
C ASN A 622 26.09 9.19 9.47
N GLY A 623 26.01 9.14 8.15
CA GLY A 623 27.19 8.87 7.33
C GLY A 623 26.90 8.59 5.88
N ILE A 624 27.90 8.03 5.22
CA ILE A 624 27.85 7.66 3.79
C ILE A 624 28.48 6.28 3.60
N ILE A 625 27.88 5.48 2.72
CA ILE A 625 28.43 4.17 2.34
C ILE A 625 28.89 4.23 0.88
N HIS A 626 30.10 3.73 0.64
CA HIS A 626 30.60 3.41 -0.69
C HIS A 626 30.62 1.89 -0.83
N VAL A 627 29.78 1.35 -1.67
CA VAL A 627 29.71 -0.10 -1.93
C VAL A 627 30.81 -0.45 -2.93
N ILE A 628 31.72 -1.34 -2.53
CA ILE A 628 32.93 -1.67 -3.27
C ILE A 628 32.98 -3.13 -3.70
N ASP A 629 33.66 -3.38 -4.82
CA ASP A 629 33.86 -4.73 -5.43
C ASP A 629 35.10 -5.47 -4.91
N GLY A 630 35.68 -5.01 -3.83
CA GLY A 630 36.85 -5.66 -3.22
C GLY A 630 36.87 -5.49 -1.71
N VAL A 631 37.66 -6.33 -1.06
CA VAL A 631 37.85 -6.28 0.39
C VAL A 631 39.27 -5.75 0.66
N PHE A 632 39.42 -4.82 1.58
CA PHE A 632 40.76 -4.35 2.03
C PHE A 632 41.42 -5.43 2.92
N LEU A 633 41.85 -6.50 2.27
CA LEU A 633 42.35 -7.71 2.89
C LEU A 633 43.80 -7.97 2.47
N LYS A 634 44.66 -8.22 3.47
CA LYS A 634 46.05 -8.68 3.28
C LYS A 634 46.14 -10.16 3.66
N ASP A 635 46.99 -10.91 2.98
CA ASP A 635 47.23 -12.33 3.32
C ASP A 635 47.78 -12.50 4.75
N SER A 636 48.45 -11.49 5.28
CA SER A 636 48.99 -11.46 6.65
C SER A 636 47.92 -11.25 7.73
N ASP A 637 46.68 -10.78 7.38
CA ASP A 637 45.68 -10.39 8.38
C ASP A 637 45.14 -11.56 9.21
N VAL A 638 45.27 -12.79 8.72
CA VAL A 638 44.72 -14.00 9.36
C VAL A 638 45.78 -15.09 9.52
N ARG A 639 47.05 -14.71 9.58
CA ARG A 639 48.12 -15.65 9.93
C ARG A 639 48.14 -15.87 11.44
N VAL A 640 47.85 -17.09 11.86
CA VAL A 640 48.09 -17.50 13.21
C VAL A 640 49.60 -17.81 13.32
N THR A 641 50.36 -16.90 13.92
CA THR A 641 51.73 -17.21 14.35
C THR A 641 51.61 -18.13 15.54
N GLY A 642 51.66 -19.43 15.26
CA GLY A 642 51.76 -20.45 16.33
C GLY A 642 53.15 -20.49 16.92
N ASP A 643 53.46 -19.57 17.83
CA ASP A 643 54.81 -19.54 18.39
C ASP A 643 54.89 -19.20 19.87
N ALA A 644 53.90 -19.56 20.65
CA ALA A 644 53.98 -19.28 22.09
C ALA A 644 53.70 -20.45 23.06
N SER A 645 53.24 -21.61 22.58
CA SER A 645 52.84 -22.67 23.50
C SER A 645 53.73 -23.91 23.57
N LEU A 646 54.64 -24.07 22.65
CA LEU A 646 55.56 -25.24 22.67
C LEU A 646 56.83 -25.00 23.52
N ALA A 647 57.22 -23.75 23.73
CA ALA A 647 58.39 -23.42 24.54
C ALA A 647 58.17 -23.54 26.06
N SER A 648 56.93 -23.49 26.55
CA SER A 648 56.65 -23.58 27.99
C SER A 648 56.46 -25.01 28.52
N PHE A 649 56.24 -25.99 27.67
CA PHE A 649 56.07 -27.39 28.08
C PHE A 649 57.33 -28.23 27.99
N ALA A 650 58.35 -27.81 27.26
CA ALA A 650 59.60 -28.53 27.10
C ALA A 650 60.39 -28.74 28.43
N PRO A 651 60.48 -27.76 29.33
CA PRO A 651 61.23 -27.96 30.59
C PRO A 651 60.62 -29.01 31.50
N HIS A 652 59.28 -29.05 31.55
CA HIS A 652 58.60 -29.98 32.47
C HIS A 652 58.60 -31.44 31.96
N LEU A 653 58.59 -31.66 30.64
CA LEU A 653 58.69 -32.99 30.05
C LEU A 653 60.07 -33.57 30.21
N ILE A 654 61.09 -32.74 30.12
CA ILE A 654 62.50 -33.15 30.37
C ILE A 654 62.73 -33.53 31.82
N ILE A 655 62.17 -32.77 32.76
CA ILE A 655 62.24 -33.09 34.18
C ILE A 655 61.51 -34.41 34.49
N PHE A 656 60.38 -34.67 33.88
CA PHE A 656 59.62 -35.89 34.09
C PHE A 656 60.35 -37.14 33.52
N LEU A 657 61.04 -36.97 32.41
CA LEU A 657 61.83 -38.04 31.76
C LEU A 657 63.12 -38.36 32.59
N ILE A 658 63.74 -37.34 33.11
CA ILE A 658 64.96 -37.52 34.02
C ILE A 658 64.52 -38.13 35.32
N ALA A 659 63.40 -37.76 35.93
CA ALA A 659 62.86 -38.37 37.13
C ALA A 659 62.52 -39.86 37.00
N LYS A 660 62.09 -40.27 35.81
CA LYS A 660 61.75 -41.67 35.45
C LYS A 660 62.96 -42.50 35.12
N TRP A 661 64.11 -41.87 34.90
CA TRP A 661 65.40 -42.57 34.70
C TRP A 661 66.21 -42.73 35.96
N LEU A 662 65.88 -41.98 37.06
CA LEU A 662 66.54 -42.03 38.37
C LEU A 662 65.72 -42.82 39.41
N LEU A 663 64.58 -43.36 39.05
CA LEU A 663 63.81 -44.35 39.79
C LEU A 663 63.88 -45.71 39.10
#